data_d19c752f4d04e24bd7632d8fa261d6d0
#
_entry.id   d19c752f4d04e24bd7632d8fa261d6d0
#
_cell.length_a   1.000
_cell.length_b   1.000
_cell.length_c   1.000
_cell.angle_alpha   90.00
_cell.angle_beta   90.00
_cell.angle_gamma   90.00
#
_symmetry.space_group_name_H-M   'P 1'
#
loop_
_entity.id
_entity.type
_entity.pdbx_description
1 polymer ?
#
loop_
_entity_poly.entity_id
_entity_poly.type
_entity_poly.pdbx_seq_one_letter_code
_entity_poly.pdbx_strand_id
1 'polypeptide(L)'
;MALTTFTSSTFARETSYDVMVIESSKQSTLLNRIDSSVLVKTAEELERAGVDQVQDLEKVFPGLLIQTRGNRTYANTTIRGISSPDYYSPTVSVYVDGVLQDSAFLTQPLVNVERVELLRGPQGTLYGGNAQGGIINIITNKAIGQTSALASASYSNLNEQLNGSAALSLNDSLYADIALRAIKDNGNINHLPTQRKDANDSEQFSGLARLHYLPHHSPFTATLSIANSHLDSHEEWYLTQAEFDQKMTSQAIPQLKRIVNSYALQMGYDLGETQLTSVTAYQNRNIYRQFIGGTWQEDQNTLSQELRANTQVSDALSTLIGAYFEQRDFDAKLGVGSQATNQVEATQYALFGQAIYALNEQIDLTLGLRATHLSTRADYSGNPSWMIDAYAQNKSENTLSPKAALGWQITPNSRVFTSISSGYRPGGFSLQPRSSGDKNGYSAEKSLNGELGWRTRLANNMVDLSGALYWIKTDDIQLYTGNPGSQVLRNLGEAQSQGLELQLAFYPTDDLTLNLGGTFGESSFKSGNHDIEGNTLPYAPKTTLVAGIDYVLPQAWFNGAVSLSSNARYTSSVFFNETNTLSQAGYTLVDLAIQYQVNPHLSMRLFSNNVTDQDYKTYSYPIPNSSVALSNYGVGREVGLNIKLEW
;
A
#
# COMPACT_ATOMS: atom_id res chain seq x y z
N MET A 1 -21.05 -45.37 -23.90
CA MET A 1 -20.32 -44.20 -24.36
C MET A 1 -21.20 -42.98 -24.03
N ALA A 2 -21.11 -42.49 -22.81
CA ALA A 2 -21.92 -41.36 -22.34
C ALA A 2 -21.08 -40.09 -22.56
N LEU A 3 -21.54 -39.22 -23.48
CA LEU A 3 -21.01 -37.87 -23.61
C LEU A 3 -21.44 -37.08 -22.36
N THR A 4 -20.51 -36.92 -21.42
CA THR A 4 -20.62 -35.88 -20.41
C THR A 4 -20.41 -34.53 -21.11
N THR A 5 -21.50 -33.81 -21.34
CA THR A 5 -21.47 -32.41 -21.72
C THR A 5 -20.81 -31.65 -20.55
N PHE A 6 -19.55 -31.20 -20.76
CA PHE A 6 -18.92 -30.22 -19.92
C PHE A 6 -19.76 -28.93 -20.06
N THR A 7 -20.54 -28.62 -19.04
CA THR A 7 -21.08 -27.29 -18.89
C THR A 7 -19.87 -26.38 -18.73
N SER A 8 -19.67 -25.51 -19.75
CA SER A 8 -18.75 -24.40 -19.65
C SER A 8 -19.03 -23.68 -18.33
N SER A 9 -18.11 -23.73 -17.39
CA SER A 9 -18.01 -22.65 -16.42
C SER A 9 -17.68 -21.42 -17.26
N THR A 10 -18.70 -20.71 -17.72
CA THR A 10 -18.57 -19.31 -18.09
C THR A 10 -17.78 -18.70 -16.95
N PHE A 11 -16.61 -18.11 -17.25
CA PHE A 11 -15.96 -17.20 -16.34
C PHE A 11 -17.06 -16.23 -15.94
N ALA A 12 -17.59 -16.42 -14.73
CA ALA A 12 -18.75 -15.66 -14.26
C ALA A 12 -18.31 -14.21 -14.34
N ARG A 13 -19.04 -13.42 -15.10
CA ARG A 13 -18.89 -11.97 -15.16
C ARG A 13 -18.80 -11.50 -13.72
N GLU A 14 -17.59 -11.08 -13.32
CA GLU A 14 -17.27 -10.77 -11.94
C GLU A 14 -18.35 -9.91 -11.32
N THR A 15 -18.61 -10.15 -10.06
CA THR A 15 -19.61 -9.47 -9.23
C THR A 15 -19.78 -8.02 -9.66
N SER A 16 -20.94 -7.74 -10.22
CA SER A 16 -21.35 -6.41 -10.63
C SER A 16 -20.95 -5.41 -9.53
N TYR A 17 -20.25 -4.31 -9.86
CA TYR A 17 -19.89 -3.24 -8.92
C TYR A 17 -21.07 -2.79 -8.03
N ASP A 18 -22.31 -3.01 -8.48
CA ASP A 18 -23.53 -2.68 -7.73
C ASP A 18 -23.74 -3.53 -6.47
N VAL A 19 -23.11 -4.70 -6.38
CA VAL A 19 -23.23 -5.65 -5.25
C VAL A 19 -21.96 -5.68 -4.42
N MET A 20 -20.87 -5.03 -4.87
CA MET A 20 -19.60 -5.05 -4.17
C MET A 20 -19.68 -4.21 -2.89
N VAL A 21 -19.58 -4.88 -1.74
CA VAL A 21 -19.49 -4.25 -0.43
C VAL A 21 -18.06 -3.87 -0.13
N ILE A 22 -17.83 -2.63 0.27
CA ILE A 22 -16.53 -2.09 0.61
C ILE A 22 -16.36 -2.07 2.13
N GLU A 23 -15.26 -2.62 2.61
CA GLU A 23 -14.92 -2.65 4.04
C GLU A 23 -14.08 -1.43 4.48
N SER A 24 -13.44 -0.76 3.54
CA SER A 24 -12.61 0.42 3.80
C SER A 24 -13.39 1.67 4.24
N SER A 25 -14.72 1.65 4.20
CA SER A 25 -15.55 2.67 4.85
C SER A 25 -15.74 2.44 6.36
N LYS A 26 -15.23 1.31 6.90
CA LYS A 26 -15.52 0.78 8.25
C LYS A 26 -17.02 0.54 8.53
N GLN A 27 -17.84 0.74 7.53
CA GLN A 27 -19.25 0.40 7.44
C GLN A 27 -19.39 -0.46 6.18
N SER A 28 -20.14 -1.55 6.24
CA SER A 28 -20.42 -2.38 5.04
C SER A 28 -21.30 -1.58 4.08
N THR A 29 -20.65 -0.85 3.17
CA THR A 29 -21.31 0.07 2.24
C THR A 29 -21.09 -0.42 0.80
N LEU A 30 -22.13 -0.38 -0.02
CA LEU A 30 -21.98 -0.68 -1.44
C LEU A 30 -21.05 0.34 -2.11
N LEU A 31 -20.18 -0.11 -2.99
CA LEU A 31 -19.21 0.73 -3.71
C LEU A 31 -19.88 1.91 -4.42
N ASN A 32 -21.05 1.69 -5.00
CA ASN A 32 -21.82 2.72 -5.71
C ASN A 32 -22.40 3.81 -4.79
N ARG A 33 -22.36 3.62 -3.45
CA ARG A 33 -22.84 4.59 -2.44
C ARG A 33 -21.75 5.30 -1.66
N ILE A 34 -20.48 5.08 -1.99
CA ILE A 34 -19.36 5.72 -1.30
C ILE A 34 -19.06 7.09 -1.92
N ASP A 35 -19.00 8.14 -1.08
CA ASP A 35 -18.67 9.51 -1.46
C ASP A 35 -17.18 9.82 -1.29
N SER A 36 -16.36 9.05 -1.97
CA SER A 36 -14.91 9.22 -2.11
C SER A 36 -14.38 8.41 -3.29
N SER A 37 -13.20 8.74 -3.78
CA SER A 37 -12.54 7.99 -4.85
C SER A 37 -12.01 6.67 -4.29
N VAL A 38 -12.66 5.57 -4.65
CA VAL A 38 -12.29 4.19 -4.27
C VAL A 38 -12.11 3.36 -5.52
N LEU A 39 -11.03 2.59 -5.57
CA LEU A 39 -10.76 1.58 -6.59
C LEU A 39 -10.65 0.22 -5.92
N VAL A 40 -11.13 -0.79 -6.61
CA VAL A 40 -11.08 -2.18 -6.14
C VAL A 40 -10.46 -3.04 -7.22
N LYS A 41 -9.61 -3.98 -6.80
CA LYS A 41 -9.04 -5.03 -7.64
C LYS A 41 -9.22 -6.38 -6.96
N THR A 42 -9.84 -7.32 -7.65
CA THR A 42 -10.06 -8.69 -7.16
C THR A 42 -8.78 -9.51 -7.24
N ALA A 43 -8.74 -10.65 -6.53
CA ALA A 43 -7.63 -11.59 -6.58
C ALA A 43 -7.28 -12.00 -8.02
N GLU A 44 -8.29 -12.25 -8.86
CA GLU A 44 -8.11 -12.66 -10.24
C GLU A 44 -7.50 -11.53 -11.10
N GLU A 45 -7.96 -10.27 -10.94
CA GLU A 45 -7.37 -9.11 -11.62
C GLU A 45 -5.92 -8.89 -11.19
N LEU A 46 -5.61 -9.08 -9.89
CA LEU A 46 -4.26 -8.98 -9.36
C LEU A 46 -3.35 -10.07 -9.93
N GLU A 47 -3.82 -11.33 -9.98
CA GLU A 47 -3.09 -12.47 -10.55
C GLU A 47 -2.82 -12.25 -12.05
N ARG A 48 -3.82 -11.81 -12.83
CA ARG A 48 -3.65 -11.49 -14.26
C ARG A 48 -2.61 -10.41 -14.51
N ALA A 49 -2.55 -9.40 -13.65
CA ALA A 49 -1.58 -8.32 -13.74
C ALA A 49 -0.19 -8.68 -13.14
N GLY A 50 -0.03 -9.88 -12.57
CA GLY A 50 1.22 -10.29 -11.93
C GLY A 50 1.56 -9.44 -10.71
N VAL A 51 0.56 -9.17 -9.87
CA VAL A 51 0.70 -8.45 -8.60
C VAL A 51 0.97 -9.47 -7.49
N ASP A 52 2.18 -9.49 -7.01
CA ASP A 52 2.68 -10.46 -6.05
C ASP A 52 2.98 -9.86 -4.67
N GLN A 53 3.24 -8.57 -4.61
CA GLN A 53 3.61 -7.81 -3.41
C GLN A 53 2.78 -6.53 -3.36
N VAL A 54 2.73 -5.88 -2.20
CA VAL A 54 2.04 -4.59 -2.05
C VAL A 54 2.63 -3.54 -3.00
N GLN A 55 3.93 -3.54 -3.23
CA GLN A 55 4.59 -2.65 -4.17
C GLN A 55 4.06 -2.81 -5.61
N ASP A 56 3.71 -4.02 -6.04
CA ASP A 56 3.19 -4.29 -7.39
C ASP A 56 1.80 -3.69 -7.64
N LEU A 57 1.09 -3.25 -6.59
CA LEU A 57 -0.22 -2.61 -6.73
C LEU A 57 -0.18 -1.37 -7.64
N GLU A 58 0.98 -0.76 -7.81
CA GLU A 58 1.15 0.32 -8.78
C GLU A 58 0.93 -0.12 -10.25
N LYS A 59 0.96 -1.42 -10.55
CA LYS A 59 0.66 -1.98 -11.89
C LYS A 59 -0.83 -1.82 -12.24
N VAL A 60 -1.71 -1.79 -11.24
CA VAL A 60 -3.17 -1.83 -11.43
C VAL A 60 -3.90 -0.60 -10.88
N PHE A 61 -3.24 0.21 -10.05
CA PHE A 61 -3.80 1.45 -9.49
C PHE A 61 -3.08 2.68 -10.04
N PRO A 62 -3.61 3.35 -11.08
CA PRO A 62 -3.00 4.58 -11.60
C PRO A 62 -2.97 5.66 -10.52
N GLY A 63 -1.85 6.40 -10.46
CA GLY A 63 -1.61 7.42 -9.44
C GLY A 63 -1.06 6.89 -8.11
N LEU A 64 -0.99 5.58 -7.91
CA LEU A 64 -0.25 4.96 -6.83
C LEU A 64 1.20 4.74 -7.29
N LEU A 65 2.16 5.21 -6.50
CA LEU A 65 3.57 4.97 -6.70
C LEU A 65 4.17 4.46 -5.39
N ILE A 66 4.83 3.30 -5.42
CA ILE A 66 5.52 2.70 -4.28
C ILE A 66 6.96 2.42 -4.69
N GLN A 67 7.87 3.29 -4.32
CA GLN A 67 9.28 3.18 -4.71
C GLN A 67 10.17 2.90 -3.50
N THR A 68 10.92 1.82 -3.56
CA THR A 68 11.95 1.49 -2.57
C THR A 68 13.18 2.37 -2.77
N ARG A 69 13.91 2.60 -1.69
CA ARG A 69 15.24 3.25 -1.72
C ARG A 69 16.36 2.21 -1.83
N GLY A 70 16.15 1.17 -2.64
CA GLY A 70 17.11 0.09 -2.85
C GLY A 70 17.00 -1.06 -1.85
N ASN A 71 16.07 -1.02 -0.93
CA ASN A 71 15.78 -2.14 -0.04
C ASN A 71 14.27 -2.28 0.20
N ARG A 72 13.82 -3.48 0.53
CA ARG A 72 12.40 -3.81 0.74
C ARG A 72 11.87 -3.43 2.12
N THR A 73 12.43 -2.44 2.78
CA THR A 73 11.96 -1.95 4.07
C THR A 73 11.54 -0.50 3.98
N TYR A 74 12.30 0.33 3.26
CA TYR A 74 12.10 1.77 3.20
C TYR A 74 11.50 2.16 1.85
N ALA A 75 10.18 2.25 1.79
CA ALA A 75 9.46 2.65 0.59
C ALA A 75 8.89 4.06 0.71
N ASN A 76 8.92 4.81 -0.39
CA ASN A 76 8.15 6.03 -0.57
C ASN A 76 6.82 5.66 -1.21
N THR A 77 5.73 6.14 -0.66
CA THR A 77 4.40 5.97 -1.23
C THR A 77 3.85 7.32 -1.63
N THR A 78 3.30 7.41 -2.83
CA THR A 78 2.69 8.63 -3.35
C THR A 78 1.31 8.34 -3.92
N ILE A 79 0.32 9.13 -3.53
CA ILE A 79 -1.01 9.20 -4.14
C ILE A 79 -1.36 10.67 -4.29
N ARG A 80 -1.88 11.08 -5.47
CA ARG A 80 -2.26 12.48 -5.77
C ARG A 80 -1.11 13.48 -5.53
N GLY A 81 0.14 13.06 -5.74
CA GLY A 81 1.32 13.87 -5.47
C GLY A 81 1.64 14.12 -4.00
N ILE A 82 0.86 13.55 -3.07
CA ILE A 82 1.20 13.53 -1.65
C ILE A 82 2.15 12.37 -1.43
N SER A 83 3.44 12.68 -1.24
CA SER A 83 4.49 11.70 -1.07
C SER A 83 4.98 11.64 0.36
N SER A 84 5.46 10.47 0.77
CA SER A 84 6.07 10.23 2.06
C SER A 84 7.53 9.81 1.91
N PRO A 85 8.48 10.73 1.92
CA PRO A 85 9.89 10.36 2.00
C PRO A 85 10.27 9.78 3.36
N ASP A 86 9.45 9.98 4.37
CA ASP A 86 9.62 9.39 5.70
C ASP A 86 8.89 8.05 5.80
N TYR A 87 9.67 6.99 5.78
CA TYR A 87 9.22 5.63 5.95
C TYR A 87 8.49 5.39 7.30
N TYR A 88 8.96 6.00 8.39
CA TYR A 88 8.40 5.78 9.74
C TYR A 88 7.02 6.43 9.94
N SER A 89 6.71 7.41 9.12
CA SER A 89 5.44 8.13 9.13
C SER A 89 4.94 8.31 7.69
N PRO A 90 4.43 7.22 7.05
CA PRO A 90 3.99 7.26 5.66
C PRO A 90 2.75 8.13 5.48
N THR A 91 2.48 8.57 4.26
CA THR A 91 1.25 9.29 3.90
C THR A 91 0.13 8.34 3.48
N VAL A 92 0.43 7.06 3.27
CA VAL A 92 -0.52 6.01 2.91
C VAL A 92 -0.38 4.87 3.90
N SER A 93 -1.46 4.51 4.57
CA SER A 93 -1.49 3.40 5.51
C SER A 93 -2.04 2.14 4.84
N VAL A 94 -1.52 0.98 5.23
CA VAL A 94 -1.98 -0.33 4.77
C VAL A 94 -2.73 -1.02 5.89
N TYR A 95 -3.88 -1.56 5.56
CA TYR A 95 -4.70 -2.39 6.44
C TYR A 95 -4.85 -3.79 5.84
N VAL A 96 -4.84 -4.81 6.68
CA VAL A 96 -5.19 -6.19 6.31
C VAL A 96 -6.33 -6.63 7.20
N ASP A 97 -7.47 -6.95 6.60
CA ASP A 97 -8.71 -7.31 7.31
C ASP A 97 -9.06 -6.33 8.44
N GLY A 98 -8.87 -5.03 8.20
CA GLY A 98 -9.14 -3.96 9.17
C GLY A 98 -8.07 -3.74 10.24
N VAL A 99 -6.97 -4.49 10.24
CA VAL A 99 -5.82 -4.31 11.14
C VAL A 99 -4.79 -3.41 10.47
N LEU A 100 -4.44 -2.27 11.10
CA LEU A 100 -3.35 -1.41 10.64
C LEU A 100 -2.03 -2.19 10.61
N GLN A 101 -1.33 -2.14 9.51
CA GLN A 101 -0.05 -2.80 9.34
C GLN A 101 1.13 -1.86 9.62
N ASP A 102 2.24 -2.43 10.06
CA ASP A 102 3.51 -1.72 10.16
C ASP A 102 3.93 -1.11 8.80
N SER A 103 4.62 0.01 8.83
CA SER A 103 5.08 0.71 7.62
C SER A 103 5.98 -0.15 6.70
N ALA A 104 6.66 -1.18 7.24
CA ALA A 104 7.39 -2.16 6.45
C ALA A 104 6.50 -3.01 5.54
N PHE A 105 5.18 -3.00 5.74
CA PHE A 105 4.25 -3.81 4.95
C PHE A 105 4.15 -3.36 3.48
N LEU A 106 4.52 -2.15 3.15
CA LEU A 106 4.52 -1.64 1.77
C LEU A 106 5.37 -2.46 0.78
N THR A 107 6.26 -3.31 1.28
CA THR A 107 7.13 -4.16 0.47
C THR A 107 7.00 -5.65 0.79
N GLN A 108 5.94 -6.02 1.51
CA GLN A 108 5.69 -7.42 1.85
C GLN A 108 4.88 -8.13 0.77
N PRO A 109 5.03 -9.47 0.63
CA PRO A 109 4.21 -10.26 -0.26
C PRO A 109 2.73 -10.23 0.13
N LEU A 110 1.87 -10.22 -0.86
CA LEU A 110 0.44 -10.44 -0.69
C LEU A 110 0.17 -11.93 -0.45
N VAL A 111 -0.55 -12.24 0.62
CA VAL A 111 -0.83 -13.62 1.03
C VAL A 111 -2.34 -13.84 1.10
N ASN A 112 -2.84 -14.81 0.33
CA ASN A 112 -4.24 -15.24 0.32
C ASN A 112 -5.25 -14.07 0.17
N VAL A 113 -5.00 -13.18 -0.78
CA VAL A 113 -5.82 -11.98 -1.01
C VAL A 113 -7.12 -12.35 -1.74
N GLU A 114 -8.24 -11.78 -1.31
CA GLU A 114 -9.53 -11.79 -2.01
C GLU A 114 -9.66 -10.56 -2.92
N ARG A 115 -9.35 -9.39 -2.37
CA ARG A 115 -9.36 -8.10 -3.10
C ARG A 115 -8.51 -7.06 -2.40
N VAL A 116 -8.15 -6.02 -3.13
CA VAL A 116 -7.52 -4.82 -2.60
C VAL A 116 -8.39 -3.61 -2.92
N GLU A 117 -8.66 -2.80 -1.89
CA GLU A 117 -9.40 -1.55 -1.98
C GLU A 117 -8.43 -0.38 -1.77
N LEU A 118 -8.34 0.52 -2.75
CA LEU A 118 -7.54 1.74 -2.66
C LEU A 118 -8.46 2.95 -2.49
N LEU A 119 -8.43 3.57 -1.29
CA LEU A 119 -9.08 4.86 -1.05
C LEU A 119 -8.07 5.96 -1.30
N ARG A 120 -8.40 6.89 -2.19
CA ARG A 120 -7.53 8.01 -2.56
C ARG A 120 -7.93 9.29 -1.85
N GLY A 121 -6.93 10.10 -1.50
CA GLY A 121 -7.11 11.34 -0.74
C GLY A 121 -7.24 11.13 0.77
N PRO A 122 -7.27 12.21 1.55
CA PRO A 122 -7.23 12.16 3.00
C PRO A 122 -8.36 11.38 3.65
N GLN A 123 -8.01 10.44 4.52
CA GLN A 123 -8.92 9.57 5.27
C GLN A 123 -8.80 9.77 6.80
N GLY A 124 -8.36 10.96 7.23
CA GLY A 124 -8.06 11.25 8.63
C GLY A 124 -9.23 11.03 9.60
N THR A 125 -10.48 11.17 9.15
CA THR A 125 -11.68 11.02 9.97
C THR A 125 -11.86 9.60 10.49
N LEU A 126 -11.74 8.58 9.67
CA LEU A 126 -11.93 7.19 10.09
C LEU A 126 -10.62 6.50 10.48
N TYR A 127 -9.52 6.89 9.86
CA TYR A 127 -8.25 6.19 9.97
C TYR A 127 -7.18 6.94 10.80
N GLY A 128 -7.36 8.25 10.99
CA GLY A 128 -6.44 9.05 11.80
C GLY A 128 -5.21 9.53 11.04
N GLY A 129 -4.07 9.57 11.72
CA GLY A 129 -2.79 9.97 11.13
C GLY A 129 -2.27 9.02 10.06
N ASN A 130 -1.31 9.49 9.25
CA ASN A 130 -0.67 8.69 8.20
C ASN A 130 -1.61 8.21 7.07
N ALA A 131 -2.72 8.89 6.87
CA ALA A 131 -3.73 8.60 5.85
C ALA A 131 -4.05 9.81 4.96
N GLN A 132 -3.06 10.68 4.73
CA GLN A 132 -3.23 11.90 3.93
C GLN A 132 -3.32 11.63 2.42
N GLY A 133 -2.50 10.71 1.91
CA GLY A 133 -2.53 10.28 0.52
C GLY A 133 -3.66 9.29 0.25
N GLY A 134 -3.95 8.44 1.24
CA GLY A 134 -4.98 7.42 1.12
C GLY A 134 -4.77 6.20 2.01
N ILE A 135 -5.56 5.16 1.73
CA ILE A 135 -5.53 3.86 2.42
C ILE A 135 -5.47 2.75 1.38
N ILE A 136 -4.59 1.77 1.59
CA ILE A 136 -4.61 0.47 0.93
C ILE A 136 -5.23 -0.51 1.91
N ASN A 137 -6.42 -1.03 1.59
CA ASN A 137 -7.10 -2.02 2.41
C ASN A 137 -7.11 -3.38 1.70
N ILE A 138 -6.40 -4.34 2.26
CA ILE A 138 -6.26 -5.69 1.73
C ILE A 138 -7.25 -6.58 2.47
N ILE A 139 -8.17 -7.16 1.73
CA ILE A 139 -9.11 -8.15 2.23
C ILE A 139 -8.60 -9.51 1.83
N THR A 140 -8.43 -10.40 2.80
CA THR A 140 -7.95 -11.75 2.54
C THR A 140 -9.10 -12.73 2.40
N ASN A 141 -8.88 -13.79 1.61
CA ASN A 141 -9.86 -14.83 1.40
C ASN A 141 -10.04 -15.63 2.71
N LYS A 142 -11.25 -15.67 3.21
CA LYS A 142 -11.58 -16.37 4.46
C LYS A 142 -12.13 -17.77 4.23
N ALA A 143 -12.41 -18.19 3.00
CA ALA A 143 -12.91 -19.51 2.58
C ALA A 143 -13.83 -20.22 3.61
N ILE A 144 -14.80 -19.46 4.18
CA ILE A 144 -15.66 -19.90 5.27
C ILE A 144 -16.65 -20.94 4.75
N GLY A 145 -16.77 -22.07 5.45
CA GLY A 145 -17.72 -23.14 5.11
C GLY A 145 -17.28 -24.07 3.99
N GLN A 146 -16.10 -23.88 3.41
CA GLN A 146 -15.54 -24.75 2.38
C GLN A 146 -14.16 -25.26 2.79
N THR A 147 -13.89 -26.53 2.49
CA THR A 147 -12.53 -27.06 2.55
C THR A 147 -11.89 -26.86 1.19
N SER A 148 -10.78 -26.15 1.16
CA SER A 148 -10.05 -25.86 -0.08
C SER A 148 -8.55 -25.84 0.19
N ALA A 149 -7.77 -26.07 -0.85
CA ALA A 149 -6.33 -25.94 -0.81
C ALA A 149 -5.81 -25.40 -2.14
N LEU A 150 -4.74 -24.61 -2.06
CA LEU A 150 -4.03 -24.08 -3.22
C LEU A 150 -2.54 -24.32 -3.02
N ALA A 151 -1.84 -24.73 -4.07
CA ALA A 151 -0.39 -24.75 -4.12
C ALA A 151 0.07 -24.18 -5.45
N SER A 152 1.06 -23.29 -5.44
CA SER A 152 1.68 -22.80 -6.68
C SER A 152 3.19 -22.70 -6.56
N ALA A 153 3.87 -22.93 -7.69
CA ALA A 153 5.29 -22.75 -7.84
C ALA A 153 5.56 -21.87 -9.06
N SER A 154 6.42 -20.87 -8.89
CA SER A 154 6.88 -20.01 -9.97
C SER A 154 8.40 -20.06 -10.07
N TYR A 155 8.90 -20.08 -11.29
CA TYR A 155 10.32 -19.99 -11.60
C TYR A 155 10.54 -18.97 -12.71
N SER A 156 11.47 -18.06 -12.50
CA SER A 156 11.87 -17.06 -13.49
C SER A 156 13.39 -16.92 -13.58
N ASN A 157 13.85 -16.11 -14.51
CA ASN A 157 15.27 -15.76 -14.59
C ASN A 157 15.75 -14.90 -13.40
N LEU A 158 14.84 -14.36 -12.60
CA LEU A 158 15.16 -13.48 -11.45
C LEU A 158 14.83 -14.10 -10.11
N ASN A 159 13.74 -14.90 -10.00
CA ASN A 159 13.28 -15.41 -8.71
C ASN A 159 12.64 -16.80 -8.80
N GLU A 160 12.53 -17.42 -7.64
CA GLU A 160 11.81 -18.64 -7.38
C GLU A 160 10.75 -18.36 -6.30
N GLN A 161 9.52 -18.84 -6.49
CA GLN A 161 8.44 -18.61 -5.53
C GLN A 161 7.65 -19.89 -5.27
N LEU A 162 7.28 -20.10 -4.01
CA LEU A 162 6.36 -21.15 -3.58
C LEU A 162 5.23 -20.52 -2.76
N ASN A 163 4.01 -20.85 -3.09
CA ASN A 163 2.82 -20.42 -2.35
C ASN A 163 1.97 -21.64 -2.00
N GLY A 164 1.37 -21.60 -0.83
CA GLY A 164 0.40 -22.60 -0.41
C GLY A 164 -0.63 -22.01 0.52
N SER A 165 -1.89 -22.37 0.34
CA SER A 165 -2.95 -22.04 1.28
C SER A 165 -3.91 -23.20 1.45
N ALA A 166 -4.52 -23.31 2.64
CA ALA A 166 -5.56 -24.27 2.93
C ALA A 166 -6.59 -23.66 3.87
N ALA A 167 -7.84 -23.97 3.64
CA ALA A 167 -8.97 -23.62 4.51
C ALA A 167 -9.73 -24.89 4.90
N LEU A 168 -10.10 -24.99 6.17
CA LEU A 168 -10.72 -26.15 6.77
C LEU A 168 -11.98 -25.74 7.54
N SER A 169 -13.08 -26.40 7.28
CA SER A 169 -14.24 -26.36 8.16
C SER A 169 -14.05 -27.42 9.25
N LEU A 170 -13.83 -26.99 10.50
CA LEU A 170 -13.66 -27.87 11.65
C LEU A 170 -15.01 -28.35 12.19
N ASN A 171 -16.00 -27.49 12.15
CA ASN A 171 -17.43 -27.75 12.38
C ASN A 171 -18.26 -26.57 11.87
N ASP A 172 -19.58 -26.59 12.08
CA ASP A 172 -20.53 -25.57 11.59
C ASP A 172 -20.29 -24.14 12.13
N SER A 173 -19.39 -23.97 13.08
CA SER A 173 -19.12 -22.68 13.72
C SER A 173 -17.64 -22.33 13.79
N LEU A 174 -16.76 -23.28 13.53
CA LEU A 174 -15.32 -23.12 13.68
C LEU A 174 -14.60 -23.46 12.39
N TYR A 175 -13.85 -22.49 11.86
CA TYR A 175 -13.09 -22.59 10.62
C TYR A 175 -11.64 -22.20 10.87
N ALA A 176 -10.72 -22.77 10.13
CA ALA A 176 -9.30 -22.43 10.20
C ALA A 176 -8.74 -22.26 8.79
N ASP A 177 -7.86 -21.31 8.60
CA ASP A 177 -7.09 -21.19 7.37
C ASP A 177 -5.62 -20.87 7.65
N ILE A 178 -4.77 -21.28 6.70
CA ILE A 178 -3.34 -21.02 6.70
C ILE A 178 -2.92 -20.66 5.28
N ALA A 179 -2.02 -19.71 5.14
CA ALA A 179 -1.38 -19.36 3.88
C ALA A 179 0.11 -19.09 4.10
N LEU A 180 0.94 -19.58 3.21
CA LEU A 180 2.39 -19.49 3.26
C LEU A 180 2.93 -19.04 1.92
N ARG A 181 3.98 -18.24 1.94
CA ARG A 181 4.70 -17.79 0.74
C ARG A 181 6.19 -17.74 1.01
N ALA A 182 6.99 -18.29 0.11
CA ALA A 182 8.43 -18.18 0.09
C ALA A 182 8.87 -17.62 -1.27
N ILE A 183 9.78 -16.63 -1.24
CA ILE A 183 10.37 -16.01 -2.42
C ILE A 183 11.88 -16.02 -2.24
N LYS A 184 12.60 -16.41 -3.30
CA LYS A 184 14.04 -16.28 -3.39
C LYS A 184 14.40 -15.51 -4.66
N ASP A 185 14.96 -14.32 -4.50
CA ASP A 185 15.50 -13.52 -5.60
C ASP A 185 16.97 -13.85 -5.77
N ASN A 186 17.37 -14.17 -7.00
CA ASN A 186 18.72 -14.62 -7.29
C ASN A 186 19.74 -13.48 -7.38
N GLY A 187 19.26 -12.23 -7.59
CA GLY A 187 20.13 -11.09 -7.85
C GLY A 187 20.70 -11.08 -9.27
N ASN A 188 21.49 -10.04 -9.57
CA ASN A 188 22.14 -9.86 -10.88
C ASN A 188 23.36 -8.94 -10.84
N ILE A 189 23.85 -8.56 -9.65
CA ILE A 189 25.02 -7.68 -9.46
C ILE A 189 26.20 -8.52 -8.95
N ASN A 190 27.31 -8.47 -9.67
CA ASN A 190 28.53 -9.18 -9.29
C ASN A 190 29.43 -8.30 -8.39
N HIS A 191 29.94 -8.86 -7.31
CA HIS A 191 30.83 -8.18 -6.38
C HIS A 191 32.29 -8.50 -6.70
N LEU A 192 33.05 -7.53 -7.19
CA LEU A 192 34.43 -7.72 -7.67
C LEU A 192 35.42 -8.18 -6.58
N PRO A 193 35.45 -7.59 -5.37
CA PRO A 193 36.44 -7.97 -4.36
C PRO A 193 36.34 -9.42 -3.88
N THR A 194 35.12 -9.96 -3.76
CA THR A 194 34.91 -11.35 -3.28
C THR A 194 34.65 -12.34 -4.42
N GLN A 195 34.56 -11.88 -5.67
CA GLN A 195 34.15 -12.65 -6.84
C GLN A 195 32.78 -13.35 -6.67
N ARG A 196 31.94 -12.84 -5.75
CA ARG A 196 30.57 -13.34 -5.56
C ARG A 196 29.72 -12.87 -6.75
N LYS A 197 29.11 -13.83 -7.42
CA LYS A 197 28.09 -13.57 -8.45
C LYS A 197 26.75 -13.26 -7.76
N ASP A 198 25.92 -12.48 -8.42
CA ASP A 198 24.54 -12.23 -8.03
C ASP A 198 24.45 -11.81 -6.54
N ALA A 199 25.32 -10.86 -6.13
CA ALA A 199 25.53 -10.49 -4.74
C ALA A 199 24.39 -9.66 -4.13
N ASN A 200 23.37 -9.31 -4.90
CA ASN A 200 22.17 -8.60 -4.47
C ASN A 200 20.93 -9.54 -4.36
N ASP A 201 21.18 -10.77 -3.97
CA ASP A 201 20.15 -11.77 -3.69
C ASP A 201 19.29 -11.43 -2.46
N SER A 202 18.10 -12.02 -2.38
CA SER A 202 17.26 -11.96 -1.19
C SER A 202 16.38 -13.19 -1.02
N GLU A 203 16.04 -13.46 0.24
CA GLU A 203 15.10 -14.52 0.61
C GLU A 203 14.01 -13.93 1.50
N GLN A 204 12.76 -14.25 1.18
CA GLN A 204 11.61 -13.79 1.95
C GLN A 204 10.64 -14.95 2.21
N PHE A 205 10.18 -15.01 3.45
CA PHE A 205 9.12 -15.94 3.87
C PHE A 205 8.00 -15.13 4.53
N SER A 206 6.75 -15.47 4.23
CA SER A 206 5.58 -14.88 4.87
C SER A 206 4.53 -15.95 5.13
N GLY A 207 3.86 -15.84 6.26
CA GLY A 207 2.81 -16.76 6.69
C GLY A 207 1.66 -16.03 7.36
N LEU A 208 0.46 -16.56 7.19
CA LEU A 208 -0.78 -16.13 7.85
C LEU A 208 -1.51 -17.38 8.30
N ALA A 209 -1.96 -17.41 9.56
CA ALA A 209 -2.84 -18.45 10.10
C ALA A 209 -3.98 -17.78 10.86
N ARG A 210 -5.21 -18.30 10.69
CA ARG A 210 -6.39 -17.75 11.35
C ARG A 210 -7.30 -18.85 11.89
N LEU A 211 -7.98 -18.50 12.95
CA LEU A 211 -9.06 -19.30 13.52
C LEU A 211 -10.32 -18.42 13.65
N HIS A 212 -11.39 -18.86 12.99
CA HIS A 212 -12.66 -18.14 12.93
C HIS A 212 -13.72 -18.87 13.74
N TYR A 213 -14.36 -18.18 14.66
CA TYR A 213 -15.57 -18.61 15.31
C TYR A 213 -16.75 -17.80 14.77
N LEU A 214 -17.57 -18.44 13.93
CA LEU A 214 -18.67 -17.81 13.17
C LEU A 214 -19.93 -18.68 13.28
N PRO A 215 -20.60 -18.73 14.43
CA PRO A 215 -21.76 -19.58 14.65
C PRO A 215 -23.01 -19.02 13.96
N HIS A 216 -23.83 -19.91 13.38
CA HIS A 216 -25.08 -19.52 12.68
C HIS A 216 -26.18 -18.97 13.62
N HIS A 217 -26.16 -19.31 14.90
CA HIS A 217 -27.22 -18.98 15.86
C HIS A 217 -26.75 -18.11 17.04
N SER A 218 -25.58 -17.51 16.96
CA SER A 218 -25.06 -16.60 17.98
C SER A 218 -24.78 -15.23 17.36
N PRO A 219 -25.09 -14.14 18.05
CA PRO A 219 -24.71 -12.80 17.58
C PRO A 219 -23.20 -12.53 17.71
N PHE A 220 -22.46 -13.39 18.40
CA PHE A 220 -21.03 -13.23 18.66
C PHE A 220 -20.19 -13.94 17.61
N THR A 221 -19.21 -13.23 17.05
CA THR A 221 -18.19 -13.75 16.14
C THR A 221 -16.80 -13.39 16.64
N ALA A 222 -15.80 -14.22 16.34
CA ALA A 222 -14.41 -13.92 16.67
C ALA A 222 -13.46 -14.47 15.60
N THR A 223 -12.39 -13.74 15.31
CA THR A 223 -11.29 -14.18 14.45
C THR A 223 -9.97 -13.89 15.14
N LEU A 224 -9.17 -14.91 15.37
CA LEU A 224 -7.77 -14.81 15.80
C LEU A 224 -6.87 -14.96 14.58
N SER A 225 -5.98 -13.99 14.36
CA SER A 225 -5.03 -13.97 13.24
C SER A 225 -3.59 -13.90 13.74
N ILE A 226 -2.70 -14.67 13.14
CA ILE A 226 -1.26 -14.65 13.38
C ILE A 226 -0.58 -14.54 12.03
N ALA A 227 0.21 -13.49 11.83
CA ALA A 227 0.99 -13.28 10.61
C ALA A 227 2.46 -13.06 10.93
N ASN A 228 3.33 -13.56 10.06
CA ASN A 228 4.77 -13.38 10.13
C ASN A 228 5.33 -13.07 8.76
N SER A 229 6.32 -12.18 8.70
CA SER A 229 7.14 -11.95 7.51
C SER A 229 8.61 -11.83 7.91
N HIS A 230 9.45 -12.58 7.24
CA HIS A 230 10.90 -12.59 7.39
C HIS A 230 11.56 -12.25 6.05
N LEU A 231 12.53 -11.34 6.07
CA LEU A 231 13.35 -10.96 4.91
C LEU A 231 14.83 -11.00 5.30
N ASP A 232 15.66 -11.64 4.50
CA ASP A 232 17.14 -11.49 4.48
C ASP A 232 17.53 -11.04 3.07
N SER A 233 18.21 -9.89 2.95
CA SER A 233 18.42 -9.23 1.67
C SER A 233 19.77 -8.54 1.59
N HIS A 234 20.35 -8.56 0.40
CA HIS A 234 21.58 -7.86 0.03
C HIS A 234 21.33 -6.82 -1.08
N GLU A 235 20.10 -6.34 -1.24
CA GLU A 235 19.66 -5.54 -2.39
C GLU A 235 20.00 -4.05 -2.31
N GLU A 236 20.45 -3.50 -1.17
CA GLU A 236 20.64 -2.06 -0.96
C GLU A 236 21.89 -1.51 -1.64
N TRP A 237 21.96 -1.61 -2.94
CA TRP A 237 23.07 -1.09 -3.73
C TRP A 237 22.76 0.29 -4.30
N TYR A 238 23.68 1.22 -4.09
CA TYR A 238 23.66 2.56 -4.67
C TYR A 238 24.74 2.65 -5.74
N LEU A 239 24.38 2.44 -7.00
CA LEU A 239 25.31 2.27 -8.10
C LEU A 239 25.47 3.56 -8.91
N THR A 240 26.67 3.77 -9.44
CA THR A 240 26.87 4.66 -10.57
C THR A 240 26.23 4.04 -11.84
N GLN A 241 25.97 4.84 -12.86
CA GLN A 241 25.45 4.32 -14.13
C GLN A 241 26.37 3.24 -14.73
N ALA A 242 27.69 3.44 -14.67
CA ALA A 242 28.67 2.47 -15.20
C ALA A 242 28.66 1.13 -14.44
N GLU A 243 28.53 1.14 -13.10
CA GLU A 243 28.41 -0.08 -12.32
C GLU A 243 27.10 -0.82 -12.63
N PHE A 244 26.00 -0.09 -12.80
CA PHE A 244 24.72 -0.67 -13.19
C PHE A 244 24.77 -1.30 -14.60
N ASP A 245 25.33 -0.60 -15.58
CA ASP A 245 25.43 -1.11 -16.97
C ASP A 245 26.30 -2.37 -17.04
N GLN A 246 27.36 -2.43 -16.24
CA GLN A 246 28.27 -3.57 -16.17
C GLN A 246 27.77 -4.69 -15.25
N LYS A 247 26.71 -4.44 -14.46
CA LYS A 247 26.23 -5.35 -13.40
C LYS A 247 27.34 -5.78 -12.45
N MET A 248 28.25 -4.86 -12.11
CA MET A 248 29.42 -5.11 -11.25
C MET A 248 29.70 -3.92 -10.34
N THR A 249 30.11 -4.22 -9.10
CA THR A 249 30.52 -3.19 -8.14
C THR A 249 31.63 -3.68 -7.19
N SER A 250 32.36 -2.72 -6.61
CA SER A 250 33.34 -2.96 -5.54
C SER A 250 32.87 -2.45 -4.18
N GLN A 251 31.64 -1.97 -4.08
CA GLN A 251 31.08 -1.48 -2.80
C GLN A 251 30.92 -2.67 -1.82
N ALA A 252 31.00 -2.40 -0.50
CA ALA A 252 30.72 -3.42 0.50
C ALA A 252 29.31 -4.00 0.33
N ILE A 253 29.19 -5.33 0.40
CA ILE A 253 27.88 -6.00 0.27
C ILE A 253 26.98 -5.54 1.42
N PRO A 254 25.83 -4.93 1.14
CA PRO A 254 24.87 -4.54 2.17
C PRO A 254 24.17 -5.77 2.76
N GLN A 255 23.62 -5.62 3.94
CA GLN A 255 22.74 -6.63 4.55
C GLN A 255 21.54 -5.97 5.20
N LEU A 256 20.38 -6.52 4.95
CA LEU A 256 19.12 -6.15 5.59
C LEU A 256 18.42 -7.41 6.08
N LYS A 257 18.14 -7.48 7.38
CA LYS A 257 17.26 -8.49 7.96
C LYS A 257 16.06 -7.80 8.57
N ARG A 258 14.88 -8.29 8.26
CA ARG A 258 13.62 -7.75 8.79
C ARG A 258 12.72 -8.91 9.22
N ILE A 259 12.19 -8.80 10.43
CA ILE A 259 11.14 -9.68 10.94
C ILE A 259 9.97 -8.81 11.36
N VAL A 260 8.77 -9.14 10.89
CA VAL A 260 7.51 -8.53 11.33
C VAL A 260 6.58 -9.63 11.78
N ASN A 261 6.09 -9.55 13.02
CA ASN A 261 5.06 -10.43 13.56
C ASN A 261 3.83 -9.58 13.85
N SER A 262 2.65 -10.11 13.53
CA SER A 262 1.37 -9.47 13.80
C SER A 262 0.40 -10.48 14.40
N TYR A 263 -0.23 -10.11 15.50
CA TYR A 263 -1.24 -10.89 16.19
C TYR A 263 -2.48 -10.02 16.30
N ALA A 264 -3.63 -10.51 15.87
CA ALA A 264 -4.87 -9.74 15.96
C ALA A 264 -6.03 -10.61 16.43
N LEU A 265 -6.85 -10.04 17.30
CA LEU A 265 -8.14 -10.58 17.71
C LEU A 265 -9.24 -9.61 17.29
N GLN A 266 -10.09 -10.07 16.40
CA GLN A 266 -11.29 -9.35 15.99
C GLN A 266 -12.51 -10.01 16.62
N MET A 267 -13.41 -9.23 17.19
CA MET A 267 -14.66 -9.70 17.76
C MET A 267 -15.80 -8.85 17.22
N GLY A 268 -16.88 -9.50 16.85
CA GLY A 268 -18.13 -8.90 16.42
C GLY A 268 -19.28 -9.31 17.32
N TYR A 269 -20.21 -8.40 17.55
CA TYR A 269 -21.46 -8.71 18.24
C TYR A 269 -22.63 -7.98 17.57
N ASP A 270 -23.56 -8.77 17.06
CA ASP A 270 -24.74 -8.27 16.35
C ASP A 270 -25.90 -8.08 17.34
N LEU A 271 -26.39 -6.84 17.44
CA LEU A 271 -27.55 -6.44 18.27
C LEU A 271 -28.78 -6.13 17.39
N GLY A 272 -28.79 -6.57 16.13
CA GLY A 272 -29.81 -6.23 15.13
C GLY A 272 -29.49 -4.91 14.42
N GLU A 273 -30.05 -3.81 14.87
CA GLU A 273 -29.77 -2.49 14.28
C GLU A 273 -28.36 -1.94 14.58
N THR A 274 -27.65 -2.55 15.53
CA THR A 274 -26.30 -2.13 15.93
C THR A 274 -25.33 -3.30 15.84
N GLN A 275 -24.24 -3.10 15.12
CA GLN A 275 -23.13 -4.03 15.06
C GLN A 275 -21.93 -3.46 15.82
N LEU A 276 -21.52 -4.16 16.86
CA LEU A 276 -20.32 -3.84 17.64
C LEU A 276 -19.13 -4.59 17.07
N THR A 277 -17.99 -3.90 16.93
CA THR A 277 -16.73 -4.50 16.49
C THR A 277 -15.61 -4.08 17.44
N SER A 278 -14.78 -5.04 17.84
CA SER A 278 -13.53 -4.82 18.58
C SER A 278 -12.38 -5.41 17.79
N VAL A 279 -11.31 -4.63 17.60
CA VAL A 279 -10.06 -5.06 16.95
C VAL A 279 -8.91 -4.76 17.90
N THR A 280 -8.28 -5.80 18.43
CA THR A 280 -7.06 -5.72 19.23
C THR A 280 -5.90 -6.25 18.38
N ALA A 281 -4.82 -5.51 18.23
CA ALA A 281 -3.66 -5.97 17.51
C ALA A 281 -2.37 -5.66 18.28
N TYR A 282 -1.43 -6.60 18.22
CA TYR A 282 -0.05 -6.44 18.68
C TYR A 282 0.88 -6.76 17.52
N GLN A 283 1.82 -5.86 17.26
CA GLN A 283 2.83 -6.03 16.22
C GLN A 283 4.22 -5.80 16.79
N ASN A 284 5.15 -6.64 16.36
CA ASN A 284 6.57 -6.50 16.64
C ASN A 284 7.35 -6.48 15.33
N ARG A 285 8.26 -5.50 15.19
CA ARG A 285 9.17 -5.39 14.05
C ARG A 285 10.60 -5.30 14.53
N ASN A 286 11.46 -6.14 13.97
CA ASN A 286 12.90 -6.10 14.16
C ASN A 286 13.59 -5.88 12.82
N ILE A 287 14.51 -4.91 12.75
CA ILE A 287 15.34 -4.64 11.58
C ILE A 287 16.80 -4.58 11.99
N TYR A 288 17.63 -5.30 11.25
CA TYR A 288 19.08 -5.12 11.22
C TYR A 288 19.49 -4.72 9.81
N ARG A 289 20.18 -3.60 9.68
CA ARG A 289 20.68 -3.09 8.41
C ARG A 289 22.15 -2.74 8.51
N GLN A 290 22.96 -3.26 7.57
CA GLN A 290 24.33 -2.86 7.31
C GLN A 290 24.40 -2.25 5.92
N PHE A 291 24.88 -1.04 5.82
CA PHE A 291 24.99 -0.28 4.58
C PHE A 291 26.32 0.47 4.51
N ILE A 292 26.60 1.11 3.38
CA ILE A 292 27.88 1.80 3.15
C ILE A 292 28.22 2.85 4.23
N GLY A 293 27.23 3.39 4.92
CA GLY A 293 27.41 4.41 5.97
C GLY A 293 27.53 3.86 7.39
N GLY A 294 27.34 2.57 7.63
CA GLY A 294 27.37 1.98 8.97
C GLY A 294 26.30 0.92 9.22
N THR A 295 25.90 0.79 10.48
CA THR A 295 24.87 -0.15 10.91
C THR A 295 23.67 0.57 11.50
N TRP A 296 22.50 -0.05 11.37
CA TRP A 296 21.23 0.42 11.91
C TRP A 296 20.44 -0.76 12.44
N GLN A 297 20.00 -0.68 13.68
CA GLN A 297 19.14 -1.70 14.30
C GLN A 297 17.90 -1.02 14.83
N GLU A 298 16.76 -1.66 14.64
CA GLU A 298 15.45 -1.19 15.13
C GLU A 298 14.71 -2.33 15.80
N ASP A 299 14.01 -2.00 16.86
CA ASP A 299 12.98 -2.80 17.49
C ASP A 299 11.76 -1.92 17.69
N GLN A 300 10.58 -2.34 17.21
CA GLN A 300 9.33 -1.63 17.40
C GLN A 300 8.25 -2.58 17.86
N ASN A 301 7.57 -2.19 18.93
CA ASN A 301 6.39 -2.86 19.45
C ASN A 301 5.21 -1.91 19.36
N THR A 302 4.09 -2.38 18.83
CA THR A 302 2.86 -1.59 18.71
C THR A 302 1.67 -2.38 19.23
N LEU A 303 0.98 -1.87 20.22
CA LEU A 303 -0.30 -2.38 20.70
C LEU A 303 -1.40 -1.40 20.28
N SER A 304 -2.44 -1.90 19.63
CA SER A 304 -3.59 -1.09 19.24
C SER A 304 -4.91 -1.74 19.61
N GLN A 305 -5.91 -0.90 19.91
CA GLN A 305 -7.29 -1.29 20.20
C GLN A 305 -8.24 -0.33 19.48
N GLU A 306 -9.14 -0.88 18.68
CA GLU A 306 -10.26 -0.15 18.12
C GLU A 306 -11.58 -0.75 18.59
N LEU A 307 -12.48 0.09 19.04
CA LEU A 307 -13.87 -0.26 19.36
C LEU A 307 -14.79 0.59 18.50
N ARG A 308 -15.77 -0.01 17.85
CA ARG A 308 -16.74 0.72 17.04
C ARG A 308 -18.13 0.13 17.14
N ALA A 309 -19.14 0.98 17.00
CA ALA A 309 -20.54 0.64 16.87
C ALA A 309 -21.06 1.22 15.53
N ASN A 310 -21.57 0.36 14.68
CA ASN A 310 -22.29 0.70 13.46
C ASN A 310 -23.77 0.53 13.74
N THR A 311 -24.57 1.60 13.64
CA THR A 311 -25.99 1.59 13.98
C THR A 311 -26.84 2.13 12.84
N GLN A 312 -27.80 1.36 12.38
CA GLN A 312 -28.89 1.86 11.54
C GLN A 312 -29.95 2.48 12.45
N VAL A 313 -29.87 3.81 12.64
CA VAL A 313 -30.74 4.54 13.59
C VAL A 313 -32.17 4.65 13.04
N SER A 314 -32.31 4.77 11.72
CA SER A 314 -33.57 4.77 10.97
C SER A 314 -33.28 4.44 9.50
N ASP A 315 -34.32 4.30 8.69
CA ASP A 315 -34.16 4.09 7.23
C ASP A 315 -33.33 5.21 6.57
N ALA A 316 -33.34 6.41 7.13
CA ALA A 316 -32.62 7.57 6.60
C ALA A 316 -31.28 7.84 7.27
N LEU A 317 -30.96 7.25 8.44
CA LEU A 317 -29.78 7.60 9.22
C LEU A 317 -28.99 6.36 9.63
N SER A 318 -27.77 6.27 9.13
CA SER A 318 -26.76 5.31 9.56
C SER A 318 -25.61 6.05 10.27
N THR A 319 -25.13 5.49 11.35
CA THR A 319 -24.05 6.09 12.17
C THR A 319 -22.96 5.08 12.48
N LEU A 320 -21.73 5.57 12.54
CA LEU A 320 -20.57 4.89 13.08
C LEU A 320 -19.98 5.76 14.20
N ILE A 321 -19.73 5.16 15.35
CA ILE A 321 -19.01 5.80 16.46
C ILE A 321 -17.91 4.84 16.89
N GLY A 322 -16.71 5.35 17.16
CA GLY A 322 -15.60 4.52 17.59
C GLY A 322 -14.60 5.23 18.48
N ALA A 323 -13.82 4.40 19.17
CA ALA A 323 -12.68 4.80 19.99
C ALA A 323 -11.45 4.01 19.54
N TYR A 324 -10.31 4.66 19.57
CA TYR A 324 -9.02 4.08 19.20
C TYR A 324 -7.96 4.41 20.25
N PHE A 325 -7.16 3.40 20.55
CA PHE A 325 -5.96 3.49 21.38
C PHE A 325 -4.78 2.86 20.64
N GLU A 326 -3.59 3.47 20.74
CA GLU A 326 -2.34 2.90 20.29
C GLU A 326 -1.21 3.28 21.23
N GLN A 327 -0.36 2.31 21.56
CA GLN A 327 0.93 2.52 22.19
C GLN A 327 2.00 1.92 21.27
N ARG A 328 3.02 2.72 20.97
CA ARG A 328 4.16 2.33 20.14
C ARG A 328 5.45 2.64 20.88
N ASP A 329 6.26 1.61 21.06
CA ASP A 329 7.59 1.68 21.65
C ASP A 329 8.61 1.36 20.54
N PHE A 330 9.53 2.27 20.28
CA PHE A 330 10.51 2.18 19.22
C PHE A 330 11.91 2.43 19.76
N ASP A 331 12.81 1.47 19.56
CA ASP A 331 14.22 1.53 19.94
C ASP A 331 15.09 1.47 18.67
N ALA A 332 15.99 2.44 18.49
CA ALA A 332 16.98 2.43 17.42
C ALA A 332 18.42 2.49 17.97
N LYS A 333 19.30 1.69 17.38
CA LYS A 333 20.76 1.73 17.59
C LYS A 333 21.45 2.12 16.30
N LEU A 334 22.19 3.21 16.36
CA LEU A 334 22.81 3.86 15.22
C LEU A 334 24.31 3.69 15.33
N GLY A 335 24.93 3.01 14.37
CA GLY A 335 26.37 2.83 14.28
C GLY A 335 26.99 3.61 13.11
N VAL A 336 26.60 4.90 12.96
CA VAL A 336 27.13 5.82 11.95
C VAL A 336 27.99 6.87 12.65
N GLY A 337 29.30 6.81 12.44
CA GLY A 337 30.27 7.65 13.14
C GLY A 337 30.55 7.11 14.54
N SER A 338 29.80 7.52 15.56
CA SER A 338 29.76 6.94 16.91
C SER A 338 28.45 6.22 17.17
N GLN A 339 28.44 5.33 18.15
CA GLN A 339 27.21 4.66 18.55
C GLN A 339 26.26 5.65 19.25
N ALA A 340 25.01 5.62 18.87
CA ALA A 340 23.92 6.36 19.51
C ALA A 340 22.68 5.49 19.62
N THR A 341 21.87 5.72 20.65
CA THR A 341 20.56 5.09 20.81
C THR A 341 19.48 6.16 20.82
N ASN A 342 18.33 5.85 20.22
CA ASN A 342 17.15 6.68 20.26
C ASN A 342 15.95 5.81 20.64
N GLN A 343 15.30 6.15 21.74
CA GLN A 343 14.08 5.50 22.22
C GLN A 343 12.92 6.46 22.05
N VAL A 344 11.86 6.03 21.36
CA VAL A 344 10.68 6.84 21.10
C VAL A 344 9.43 6.08 21.56
N GLU A 345 8.77 6.61 22.57
CA GLU A 345 7.47 6.14 23.05
C GLU A 345 6.37 7.05 22.53
N ALA A 346 5.34 6.50 21.92
CA ALA A 346 4.18 7.25 21.44
C ALA A 346 2.89 6.63 21.93
N THR A 347 2.01 7.43 22.52
CA THR A 347 0.68 6.99 22.96
C THR A 347 -0.38 7.87 22.32
N GLN A 348 -1.34 7.23 21.67
CA GLN A 348 -2.43 7.89 20.95
C GLN A 348 -3.80 7.44 21.49
N TYR A 349 -4.68 8.40 21.68
CA TYR A 349 -6.11 8.18 21.94
C TYR A 349 -6.93 8.94 20.91
N ALA A 350 -8.00 8.33 20.41
CA ALA A 350 -8.92 9.04 19.54
C ALA A 350 -10.37 8.62 19.75
N LEU A 351 -11.28 9.58 19.56
CA LEU A 351 -12.70 9.35 19.38
C LEU A 351 -13.09 9.79 17.98
N PHE A 352 -13.89 8.99 17.30
CA PHE A 352 -14.30 9.29 15.92
C PHE A 352 -15.74 8.87 15.68
N GLY A 353 -16.36 9.51 14.70
CA GLY A 353 -17.69 9.13 14.28
C GLY A 353 -18.02 9.66 12.90
N GLN A 354 -18.97 9.02 12.26
CA GLN A 354 -19.53 9.41 10.97
C GLN A 354 -21.02 9.14 10.97
N ALA A 355 -21.78 10.06 10.39
CA ALA A 355 -23.20 9.91 10.14
C ALA A 355 -23.45 10.03 8.63
N ILE A 356 -24.25 9.14 8.09
CA ILE A 356 -24.75 9.19 6.71
C ILE A 356 -26.24 9.39 6.80
N TYR A 357 -26.75 10.51 6.27
CA TYR A 357 -28.14 10.88 6.31
C TYR A 357 -28.71 10.98 4.90
N ALA A 358 -29.66 10.11 4.56
CA ALA A 358 -30.40 10.18 3.31
C ALA A 358 -31.39 11.35 3.38
N LEU A 359 -31.09 12.45 2.68
CA LEU A 359 -31.98 13.60 2.55
C LEU A 359 -33.23 13.22 1.74
N ASN A 360 -33.09 12.32 0.80
CA ASN A 360 -34.15 11.66 0.03
C ASN A 360 -33.56 10.39 -0.61
N GLU A 361 -34.30 9.69 -1.46
CA GLU A 361 -33.87 8.45 -2.14
C GLU A 361 -32.62 8.63 -3.04
N GLN A 362 -32.33 9.85 -3.48
CA GLN A 362 -31.27 10.18 -4.43
C GLN A 362 -30.08 10.90 -3.79
N ILE A 363 -30.28 11.62 -2.68
CA ILE A 363 -29.28 12.51 -2.10
C ILE A 363 -28.99 12.08 -0.68
N ASP A 364 -27.73 11.88 -0.36
CA ASP A 364 -27.23 11.62 0.99
C ASP A 364 -26.14 12.62 1.39
N LEU A 365 -26.12 12.92 2.67
CA LEU A 365 -25.14 13.77 3.34
C LEU A 365 -24.32 12.92 4.30
N THR A 366 -22.99 12.94 4.15
CA THR A 366 -22.05 12.33 5.08
C THR A 366 -21.36 13.40 5.89
N LEU A 367 -21.39 13.29 7.21
CA LEU A 367 -20.65 14.13 8.15
C LEU A 367 -19.81 13.25 9.07
N GLY A 368 -18.54 13.60 9.24
CA GLY A 368 -17.62 12.85 10.09
C GLY A 368 -16.66 13.76 10.84
N LEU A 369 -16.22 13.29 12.00
CA LEU A 369 -15.24 13.96 12.84
C LEU A 369 -14.41 12.94 13.63
N ARG A 370 -13.11 13.22 13.73
CA ARG A 370 -12.19 12.54 14.64
C ARG A 370 -11.43 13.56 15.48
N ALA A 371 -11.38 13.31 16.79
CA ALA A 371 -10.51 14.02 17.72
C ALA A 371 -9.42 13.05 18.17
N THR A 372 -8.16 13.43 17.98
CA THR A 372 -6.99 12.62 18.33
C THR A 372 -6.10 13.39 19.30
N HIS A 373 -5.64 12.72 20.35
CA HIS A 373 -4.56 13.17 21.25
C HIS A 373 -3.38 12.22 21.08
N LEU A 374 -2.20 12.76 20.75
CA LEU A 374 -0.94 12.04 20.64
C LEU A 374 0.07 12.63 21.61
N SER A 375 0.72 11.79 22.40
CA SER A 375 1.87 12.12 23.25
C SER A 375 3.07 11.31 22.80
N THR A 376 4.19 11.97 22.54
CA THR A 376 5.45 11.35 22.10
C THR A 376 6.57 11.78 23.03
N ARG A 377 7.37 10.81 23.50
CA ARG A 377 8.60 11.00 24.25
C ARG A 377 9.77 10.47 23.46
N ALA A 378 10.88 11.20 23.41
CA ALA A 378 12.12 10.76 22.80
C ALA A 378 13.27 10.90 23.79
N ASP A 379 14.01 9.82 24.00
CA ASP A 379 15.22 9.75 24.80
C ASP A 379 16.40 9.40 23.87
N TYR A 380 17.30 10.36 23.67
CA TYR A 380 18.48 10.22 22.81
C TYR A 380 19.78 10.21 23.62
N SER A 381 20.64 9.21 23.39
CA SER A 381 21.87 9.04 24.16
C SER A 381 22.98 10.06 23.85
N GLY A 382 22.78 10.89 22.84
CA GLY A 382 23.81 11.77 22.29
C GLY A 382 24.66 11.10 21.22
N ASN A 383 25.37 11.93 20.43
CA ASN A 383 26.34 11.47 19.45
C ASN A 383 27.59 12.38 19.47
N PRO A 384 28.68 11.99 20.11
CA PRO A 384 29.91 12.78 20.23
C PRO A 384 30.52 13.14 18.86
N SER A 385 30.44 12.24 17.87
CA SER A 385 30.96 12.52 16.51
C SER A 385 30.29 13.69 15.83
N TRP A 386 29.07 14.03 16.22
CA TRP A 386 28.28 15.15 15.70
C TRP A 386 28.11 16.27 16.71
N MET A 387 28.78 16.18 17.88
CA MET A 387 28.70 17.15 18.98
C MET A 387 27.26 17.35 19.46
N ILE A 388 26.48 16.26 19.57
CA ILE A 388 25.11 16.30 20.05
C ILE A 388 25.06 15.63 21.41
N ASP A 389 24.63 16.40 22.41
CA ASP A 389 24.44 15.92 23.78
C ASP A 389 23.22 15.01 23.89
N ALA A 390 23.21 14.16 24.91
CA ALA A 390 22.02 13.40 25.28
C ALA A 390 20.87 14.33 25.68
N TYR A 391 19.64 13.93 25.34
CA TYR A 391 18.44 14.66 25.73
C TYR A 391 17.23 13.74 25.92
N ALA A 392 16.28 14.17 26.72
CA ALA A 392 14.95 13.63 26.83
C ALA A 392 13.94 14.74 26.55
N GLN A 393 13.02 14.50 25.64
CA GLN A 393 12.02 15.49 25.21
C GLN A 393 10.62 14.87 25.09
N ASN A 394 9.60 15.65 25.43
CA ASN A 394 8.19 15.27 25.29
C ASN A 394 7.49 16.25 24.36
N LYS A 395 6.55 15.74 23.58
CA LYS A 395 5.68 16.51 22.69
C LYS A 395 4.26 15.95 22.74
N SER A 396 3.26 16.82 22.80
CA SER A 396 1.85 16.43 22.71
C SER A 396 1.14 17.24 21.66
N GLU A 397 0.26 16.60 20.93
CA GLU A 397 -0.55 17.18 19.86
C GLU A 397 -2.03 16.80 20.01
N ASN A 398 -2.91 17.76 19.70
CA ASN A 398 -4.34 17.52 19.52
C ASN A 398 -4.72 17.84 18.08
N THR A 399 -5.39 16.90 17.42
CA THR A 399 -5.78 17.04 16.02
C THR A 399 -7.27 16.77 15.86
N LEU A 400 -7.97 17.63 15.09
CA LEU A 400 -9.33 17.41 14.63
C LEU A 400 -9.31 17.12 13.13
N SER A 401 -9.99 16.04 12.72
CA SER A 401 -10.09 15.60 11.33
C SER A 401 -11.54 15.55 10.88
N PRO A 402 -12.11 16.67 10.40
CA PRO A 402 -13.47 16.72 9.87
C PRO A 402 -13.55 16.15 8.45
N LYS A 403 -14.77 15.67 8.11
CA LYS A 403 -15.20 15.30 6.75
C LYS A 403 -16.65 15.73 6.55
N ALA A 404 -16.94 16.25 5.37
CA ALA A 404 -18.29 16.44 4.87
C ALA A 404 -18.36 16.00 3.41
N ALA A 405 -19.40 15.26 3.03
CA ALA A 405 -19.61 14.85 1.64
C ALA A 405 -21.10 14.87 1.31
N LEU A 406 -21.41 15.16 0.05
CA LEU A 406 -22.74 15.12 -0.52
C LEU A 406 -22.73 14.21 -1.73
N GLY A 407 -23.53 13.17 -1.71
CA GLY A 407 -23.72 12.25 -2.81
C GLY A 407 -25.05 12.45 -3.49
N TRP A 408 -25.08 12.33 -4.82
CA TRP A 408 -26.26 12.42 -5.63
C TRP A 408 -26.33 11.27 -6.64
N GLN A 409 -27.31 10.39 -6.44
CA GLN A 409 -27.66 9.32 -7.37
C GLN A 409 -28.54 9.89 -8.48
N ILE A 410 -27.92 10.32 -9.59
CA ILE A 410 -28.61 10.97 -10.71
C ILE A 410 -29.53 9.96 -11.45
N THR A 411 -29.01 8.74 -11.65
CA THR A 411 -29.75 7.60 -12.20
C THR A 411 -29.36 6.34 -11.39
N PRO A 412 -30.05 5.21 -11.52
CA PRO A 412 -29.65 3.97 -10.87
C PRO A 412 -28.18 3.58 -11.13
N ASN A 413 -27.65 3.96 -12.30
CA ASN A 413 -26.30 3.62 -12.74
C ASN A 413 -25.30 4.78 -12.69
N SER A 414 -25.70 5.96 -12.19
CA SER A 414 -24.82 7.15 -12.21
C SER A 414 -24.91 7.92 -10.91
N ARG A 415 -23.76 8.07 -10.25
CA ARG A 415 -23.60 8.85 -9.03
C ARG A 415 -22.54 9.94 -9.22
N VAL A 416 -22.81 11.12 -8.67
CA VAL A 416 -21.87 12.22 -8.52
C VAL A 416 -21.75 12.52 -7.03
N PHE A 417 -20.58 12.87 -6.58
CA PHE A 417 -20.37 13.29 -5.19
C PHE A 417 -19.37 14.45 -5.09
N THR A 418 -19.48 15.23 -4.05
CA THR A 418 -18.48 16.21 -3.66
C THR A 418 -18.12 16.02 -2.19
N SER A 419 -16.86 16.23 -1.86
CA SER A 419 -16.41 16.09 -0.47
C SER A 419 -15.34 17.11 -0.10
N ILE A 420 -15.31 17.44 1.19
CA ILE A 420 -14.20 18.12 1.86
C ILE A 420 -13.74 17.22 2.99
N SER A 421 -12.45 16.90 3.02
CA SER A 421 -11.86 16.03 4.05
C SER A 421 -10.48 16.52 4.48
N SER A 422 -10.11 16.24 5.71
CA SER A 422 -8.79 16.56 6.23
C SER A 422 -7.97 15.30 6.52
N GLY A 423 -6.66 15.45 6.42
CA GLY A 423 -5.68 14.47 6.82
C GLY A 423 -4.54 15.11 7.59
N TYR A 424 -3.77 14.32 8.29
CA TYR A 424 -2.57 14.80 8.95
C TYR A 424 -1.52 13.70 9.04
N ARG A 425 -0.28 14.10 9.17
CA ARG A 425 0.85 13.25 9.55
C ARG A 425 1.41 13.77 10.86
N PRO A 426 1.55 12.93 11.89
CA PRO A 426 1.98 13.39 13.21
C PRO A 426 3.32 14.10 13.20
N GLY A 427 3.48 15.06 14.09
CA GLY A 427 4.78 15.59 14.45
C GLY A 427 5.56 14.57 15.30
N GLY A 428 6.86 14.83 15.47
CA GLY A 428 7.72 13.89 16.17
C GLY A 428 9.14 14.41 16.36
N PHE A 429 10.07 13.46 16.56
CA PHE A 429 11.48 13.74 16.73
C PHE A 429 12.29 13.03 15.65
N SER A 430 13.34 13.67 15.17
CA SER A 430 14.24 13.04 14.21
C SER A 430 15.00 11.89 14.87
N LEU A 431 15.03 10.72 14.21
CA LEU A 431 15.76 9.55 14.71
C LEU A 431 17.29 9.76 14.70
N GLN A 432 17.78 10.64 13.83
CA GLN A 432 19.19 11.03 13.74
C GLN A 432 19.31 12.55 13.80
N PRO A 433 19.26 13.18 14.97
CA PRO A 433 19.54 14.60 15.08
C PRO A 433 20.95 14.93 14.58
N ARG A 434 21.13 16.09 13.92
CA ARG A 434 22.39 16.55 13.34
C ARG A 434 22.85 17.89 13.92
N SER A 435 21.97 18.54 14.69
CA SER A 435 22.24 19.77 15.39
C SER A 435 21.51 19.81 16.73
N SER A 436 21.95 20.67 17.64
CA SER A 436 21.28 20.88 18.92
C SER A 436 19.84 21.39 18.78
N GLY A 437 19.48 21.99 17.64
CA GLY A 437 18.13 22.44 17.33
C GLY A 437 17.16 21.30 17.02
N ASP A 438 17.65 20.18 16.50
CA ASP A 438 16.83 19.04 16.07
C ASP A 438 16.15 18.31 17.26
N LYS A 439 16.63 18.55 18.49
CA LYS A 439 16.00 18.05 19.72
C LYS A 439 14.56 18.57 19.94
N ASN A 440 14.19 19.68 19.31
CA ASN A 440 12.85 20.26 19.41
C ASN A 440 11.82 19.50 18.55
N GLY A 441 12.30 18.58 17.69
CA GLY A 441 11.44 17.82 16.79
C GLY A 441 10.82 18.67 15.67
N TYR A 442 9.81 18.11 15.01
CA TYR A 442 9.04 18.74 13.92
C TYR A 442 7.55 18.70 14.23
N SER A 443 6.79 19.61 13.61
CA SER A 443 5.35 19.75 13.80
C SER A 443 4.57 18.79 12.91
N ALA A 444 3.28 18.56 13.23
CA ALA A 444 2.38 17.82 12.36
C ALA A 444 2.23 18.54 11.00
N GLU A 445 2.24 17.73 9.95
CA GLU A 445 1.83 18.14 8.61
C GLU A 445 0.31 17.96 8.49
N LYS A 446 -0.41 18.93 7.93
CA LYS A 446 -1.87 18.91 7.82
C LYS A 446 -2.29 19.13 6.38
N SER A 447 -3.32 18.43 5.95
CA SER A 447 -3.88 18.60 4.61
C SER A 447 -5.39 18.81 4.63
N LEU A 448 -5.87 19.64 3.69
CA LEU A 448 -7.27 19.82 3.36
C LEU A 448 -7.47 19.45 1.90
N ASN A 449 -8.42 18.56 1.64
CA ASN A 449 -8.78 18.08 0.31
C ASN A 449 -10.20 18.48 -0.05
N GLY A 450 -10.37 19.04 -1.25
CA GLY A 450 -11.65 19.21 -1.92
C GLY A 450 -11.71 18.25 -3.13
N GLU A 451 -12.82 17.54 -3.28
CA GLU A 451 -13.02 16.54 -4.34
C GLU A 451 -14.40 16.66 -4.99
N LEU A 452 -14.45 16.48 -6.31
CA LEU A 452 -15.66 16.27 -7.10
C LEU A 452 -15.46 14.97 -7.89
N GLY A 453 -16.23 13.94 -7.57
CA GLY A 453 -16.11 12.64 -8.21
C GLY A 453 -17.40 12.18 -8.86
N TRP A 454 -17.26 11.21 -9.78
CA TRP A 454 -18.38 10.57 -10.43
C TRP A 454 -18.12 9.10 -10.72
N ARG A 455 -19.17 8.30 -10.76
CA ARG A 455 -19.18 6.92 -11.24
C ARG A 455 -20.40 6.72 -12.11
N THR A 456 -20.22 6.06 -13.23
CA THR A 456 -21.34 5.76 -14.13
C THR A 456 -21.11 4.44 -14.86
N ARG A 457 -22.18 3.70 -15.05
CA ARG A 457 -22.22 2.49 -15.85
C ARG A 457 -23.12 2.72 -17.06
N LEU A 458 -22.59 2.47 -18.24
CA LEU A 458 -23.19 2.78 -19.52
C LEU A 458 -23.31 1.53 -20.40
N ALA A 459 -24.08 1.66 -21.49
CA ALA A 459 -24.20 0.66 -22.55
C ALA A 459 -24.56 -0.75 -22.02
N ASN A 460 -25.62 -0.85 -21.20
CA ASN A 460 -26.04 -2.12 -20.57
C ASN A 460 -24.92 -2.84 -19.81
N ASN A 461 -24.19 -2.10 -19.01
CA ASN A 461 -23.06 -2.58 -18.19
C ASN A 461 -21.81 -3.01 -19.01
N MET A 462 -21.69 -2.57 -20.26
CA MET A 462 -20.47 -2.79 -21.04
C MET A 462 -19.34 -1.79 -20.71
N VAL A 463 -19.68 -0.66 -20.11
CA VAL A 463 -18.71 0.41 -19.81
C VAL A 463 -18.88 0.86 -18.38
N ASP A 464 -17.85 0.68 -17.57
CA ASP A 464 -17.71 1.28 -16.24
C ASP A 464 -16.74 2.46 -16.33
N LEU A 465 -17.23 3.67 -16.03
CA LEU A 465 -16.45 4.90 -16.06
C LEU A 465 -16.51 5.58 -14.70
N SER A 466 -15.37 5.93 -14.16
CA SER A 466 -15.26 6.75 -12.94
C SER A 466 -14.15 7.78 -13.05
N GLY A 467 -14.28 8.85 -12.29
CA GLY A 467 -13.26 9.88 -12.22
C GLY A 467 -13.44 10.80 -11.03
N ALA A 468 -12.40 11.60 -10.77
CA ALA A 468 -12.41 12.60 -9.72
C ALA A 468 -11.51 13.79 -10.10
N LEU A 469 -12.01 14.99 -9.85
CA LEU A 469 -11.21 16.22 -9.75
C LEU A 469 -10.86 16.43 -8.29
N TYR A 470 -9.60 16.70 -7.99
CA TYR A 470 -9.15 16.92 -6.62
C TYR A 470 -8.27 18.16 -6.51
N TRP A 471 -8.31 18.76 -5.33
CA TRP A 471 -7.44 19.84 -4.91
C TRP A 471 -7.05 19.65 -3.45
N ILE A 472 -5.75 19.60 -3.16
CA ILE A 472 -5.21 19.36 -1.83
C ILE A 472 -4.24 20.48 -1.48
N LYS A 473 -4.48 21.14 -0.34
CA LYS A 473 -3.52 22.05 0.30
C LYS A 473 -2.88 21.31 1.47
N THR A 474 -1.55 21.40 1.57
CA THR A 474 -0.77 20.82 2.67
C THR A 474 0.03 21.90 3.34
N ASP A 475 -0.14 22.06 4.65
CA ASP A 475 0.61 22.97 5.51
C ASP A 475 1.67 22.19 6.30
N ASP A 476 2.84 22.82 6.54
CA ASP A 476 3.95 22.26 7.32
C ASP A 476 4.48 20.93 6.76
N ILE A 477 4.65 20.83 5.43
CA ILE A 477 5.08 19.60 4.77
C ILE A 477 6.38 19.05 5.38
N GLN A 478 6.40 17.79 5.73
CA GLN A 478 7.53 17.11 6.37
C GLN A 478 8.38 16.41 5.31
N LEU A 479 9.63 16.83 5.14
CA LEU A 479 10.60 16.22 4.22
C LEU A 479 11.96 16.05 4.88
N TYR A 480 12.72 15.05 4.42
CA TYR A 480 14.14 14.93 4.75
C TYR A 480 14.95 15.97 4.00
N THR A 481 15.73 16.75 4.75
CA THR A 481 16.66 17.76 4.23
C THR A 481 18.09 17.36 4.56
N GLY A 482 19.04 17.75 3.71
CA GLY A 482 20.47 17.47 3.87
C GLY A 482 20.98 16.31 3.00
N ASN A 483 22.28 16.06 3.09
CA ASN A 483 22.92 15.01 2.31
C ASN A 483 22.59 13.61 2.87
N PRO A 484 22.58 12.56 2.02
CA PRO A 484 22.42 11.18 2.46
C PRO A 484 23.38 10.82 3.59
N GLY A 485 22.87 10.07 4.57
CA GLY A 485 23.59 9.75 5.80
C GLY A 485 23.65 10.89 6.83
N SER A 486 23.16 12.10 6.46
CA SER A 486 23.04 13.25 7.36
C SER A 486 21.70 13.97 7.23
N GLN A 487 20.69 13.29 6.70
CA GLN A 487 19.36 13.85 6.53
C GLN A 487 18.60 13.98 7.85
N VAL A 488 17.83 15.06 7.98
CA VAL A 488 16.96 15.35 9.13
C VAL A 488 15.57 15.68 8.62
N LEU A 489 14.56 15.14 9.26
CA LEU A 489 13.17 15.44 8.95
C LEU A 489 12.79 16.85 9.47
N ARG A 490 12.24 17.70 8.63
CA ARG A 490 11.84 19.07 8.94
C ARG A 490 10.56 19.46 8.23
N ASN A 491 9.88 20.49 8.77
CA ASN A 491 8.78 21.14 8.09
C ASN A 491 9.33 22.19 7.09
N LEU A 492 8.88 22.13 5.83
CA LEU A 492 9.40 22.98 4.73
C LEU A 492 8.40 23.97 4.15
N GLY A 493 7.32 24.28 4.87
CA GLY A 493 6.31 25.24 4.42
C GLY A 493 5.07 24.57 3.80
N GLU A 494 4.48 25.20 2.79
CA GLU A 494 3.21 24.79 2.20
C GLU A 494 3.40 24.13 0.84
N ALA A 495 2.51 23.17 0.52
CA ALA A 495 2.43 22.57 -0.80
C ALA A 495 0.98 22.50 -1.28
N GLN A 496 0.82 22.40 -2.59
CA GLN A 496 -0.47 22.20 -3.23
C GLN A 496 -0.38 21.08 -4.26
N SER A 497 -1.40 20.24 -4.29
CA SER A 497 -1.59 19.23 -5.32
C SER A 497 -3.00 19.34 -5.91
N GLN A 498 -3.15 19.21 -7.22
CA GLN A 498 -4.42 19.23 -7.91
C GLN A 498 -4.36 18.39 -9.17
N GLY A 499 -5.50 17.82 -9.56
CA GLY A 499 -5.51 16.98 -10.76
C GLY A 499 -6.85 16.33 -11.07
N LEU A 500 -6.78 15.50 -12.11
CA LEU A 500 -7.87 14.68 -12.63
C LEU A 500 -7.44 13.21 -12.59
N GLU A 501 -8.32 12.37 -12.10
CA GLU A 501 -8.22 10.91 -12.15
C GLU A 501 -9.35 10.36 -13.02
N LEU A 502 -9.02 9.41 -13.88
CA LEU A 502 -9.96 8.73 -14.77
C LEU A 502 -9.76 7.23 -14.73
N GLN A 503 -10.85 6.47 -14.81
CA GLN A 503 -10.85 5.03 -14.97
C GLN A 503 -11.96 4.60 -15.91
N LEU A 504 -11.63 3.68 -16.80
CA LEU A 504 -12.51 3.06 -17.75
C LEU A 504 -12.28 1.55 -17.72
N ALA A 505 -13.33 0.77 -17.51
CA ALA A 505 -13.36 -0.64 -17.85
C ALA A 505 -14.39 -0.84 -18.96
N PHE A 506 -13.98 -1.50 -20.03
CA PHE A 506 -14.80 -1.75 -21.20
C PHE A 506 -14.84 -3.25 -21.52
N TYR A 507 -16.05 -3.79 -21.60
CA TYR A 507 -16.36 -5.20 -21.82
C TYR A 507 -17.09 -5.38 -23.16
N PRO A 508 -16.40 -5.32 -24.30
CA PRO A 508 -17.03 -5.41 -25.62
C PRO A 508 -17.65 -6.78 -25.88
N THR A 509 -17.11 -7.83 -25.26
CA THR A 509 -17.65 -9.19 -25.25
C THR A 509 -17.41 -9.82 -23.87
N ASP A 510 -18.00 -10.98 -23.62
CA ASP A 510 -17.76 -11.69 -22.35
C ASP A 510 -16.30 -12.20 -22.21
N ASP A 511 -15.59 -12.33 -23.32
CA ASP A 511 -14.22 -12.84 -23.38
C ASP A 511 -13.14 -11.75 -23.42
N LEU A 512 -13.52 -10.46 -23.58
CA LEU A 512 -12.56 -9.36 -23.72
C LEU A 512 -12.83 -8.25 -22.71
N THR A 513 -11.82 -7.96 -21.90
CA THR A 513 -11.81 -6.83 -20.97
C THR A 513 -10.70 -5.86 -21.33
N LEU A 514 -11.02 -4.58 -21.44
CA LEU A 514 -10.10 -3.49 -21.65
C LEU A 514 -10.16 -2.55 -20.45
N ASN A 515 -9.04 -2.35 -19.77
CA ASN A 515 -8.91 -1.44 -18.65
C ASN A 515 -8.01 -0.28 -19.03
N LEU A 516 -8.44 0.95 -18.75
CA LEU A 516 -7.63 2.15 -18.92
C LEU A 516 -7.79 3.03 -17.68
N GLY A 517 -6.69 3.43 -17.09
CA GLY A 517 -6.68 4.35 -15.96
C GLY A 517 -5.60 5.41 -16.11
N GLY A 518 -5.87 6.61 -15.64
CA GLY A 518 -4.92 7.70 -15.70
C GLY A 518 -5.07 8.71 -14.57
N THR A 519 -3.96 9.29 -14.15
CA THR A 519 -3.90 10.42 -13.24
C THR A 519 -3.11 11.53 -13.92
N PHE A 520 -3.67 12.72 -13.95
CA PHE A 520 -3.09 13.93 -14.52
C PHE A 520 -3.12 15.01 -13.46
N GLY A 521 -1.97 15.40 -12.94
CA GLY A 521 -1.94 16.34 -11.82
C GLY A 521 -0.64 17.12 -11.73
N GLU A 522 -0.66 18.12 -10.88
CA GLU A 522 0.49 18.95 -10.55
C GLU A 522 0.60 19.11 -9.04
N SER A 523 1.81 18.92 -8.52
CA SER A 523 2.12 19.06 -7.09
C SER A 523 3.35 19.92 -6.93
N SER A 524 3.27 21.01 -6.17
CA SER A 524 4.38 21.97 -6.04
C SER A 524 4.41 22.62 -4.65
N PHE A 525 5.60 23.01 -4.24
CA PHE A 525 5.79 23.90 -3.09
C PHE A 525 5.19 25.28 -3.39
N LYS A 526 4.43 25.85 -2.44
CA LYS A 526 3.79 27.17 -2.54
C LYS A 526 4.45 28.20 -1.64
N SER A 527 5.06 27.77 -0.56
CA SER A 527 5.89 28.59 0.32
C SER A 527 7.02 27.76 0.90
N GLY A 528 8.01 28.38 1.45
CA GLY A 528 9.18 27.73 2.04
C GLY A 528 10.43 28.58 1.82
N ASN A 529 11.59 27.93 1.76
CA ASN A 529 12.83 28.59 1.33
C ASN A 529 12.71 29.01 -0.14
N HIS A 530 13.21 30.18 -0.51
CA HIS A 530 13.17 30.70 -1.89
C HIS A 530 13.72 29.71 -2.94
N ASP A 531 14.60 28.78 -2.53
CA ASP A 531 15.23 27.80 -3.42
C ASP A 531 14.30 26.64 -3.83
N ILE A 532 13.15 26.43 -3.17
CA ILE A 532 12.23 25.31 -3.45
C ILE A 532 10.83 25.76 -3.90
N GLU A 533 10.47 27.03 -3.70
CA GLU A 533 9.16 27.56 -4.10
C GLU A 533 8.93 27.38 -5.61
N GLY A 534 7.79 26.81 -5.98
CA GLY A 534 7.45 26.46 -7.37
C GLY A 534 8.00 25.11 -7.84
N ASN A 535 8.94 24.50 -7.13
CA ASN A 535 9.45 23.17 -7.48
C ASN A 535 8.36 22.10 -7.31
N THR A 536 8.46 21.08 -8.15
CA THR A 536 7.60 19.89 -8.03
C THR A 536 7.97 19.10 -6.77
N LEU A 537 6.97 18.57 -6.07
CA LEU A 537 7.20 17.69 -4.92
C LEU A 537 7.97 16.43 -5.34
N PRO A 538 8.89 15.94 -4.50
CA PRO A 538 9.58 14.69 -4.76
C PRO A 538 8.60 13.52 -4.90
N TYR A 539 8.90 12.58 -5.79
CA TYR A 539 8.11 11.36 -6.08
C TYR A 539 6.68 11.64 -6.58
N ALA A 540 6.41 12.81 -7.12
CA ALA A 540 5.10 13.24 -7.60
C ALA A 540 5.09 13.36 -9.14
N PRO A 541 4.88 12.27 -9.90
CA PRO A 541 4.76 12.34 -11.35
C PRO A 541 3.52 13.14 -11.76
N LYS A 542 3.63 13.98 -12.81
CA LYS A 542 2.48 14.74 -13.33
C LYS A 542 1.46 13.85 -14.03
N THR A 543 1.90 12.72 -14.57
CA THR A 543 1.04 11.79 -15.32
C THR A 543 1.43 10.36 -15.02
N THR A 544 0.46 9.54 -14.67
CA THR A 544 0.57 8.09 -14.66
C THR A 544 -0.57 7.51 -15.50
N LEU A 545 -0.26 6.48 -16.31
CA LEU A 545 -1.26 5.76 -17.10
C LEU A 545 -1.08 4.27 -16.85
N VAL A 546 -2.20 3.55 -16.78
CA VAL A 546 -2.24 2.09 -16.75
C VAL A 546 -3.22 1.64 -17.82
N ALA A 547 -2.82 0.71 -18.67
CA ALA A 547 -3.67 0.09 -19.68
C ALA A 547 -3.54 -1.42 -19.59
N GLY A 548 -4.67 -2.12 -19.47
CA GLY A 548 -4.76 -3.57 -19.39
C GLY A 548 -5.64 -4.14 -20.48
N ILE A 549 -5.28 -5.29 -21.01
CA ILE A 549 -6.06 -6.08 -21.95
C ILE A 549 -6.07 -7.52 -21.45
N ASP A 550 -7.26 -8.08 -21.26
CA ASP A 550 -7.46 -9.48 -20.92
C ASP A 550 -8.39 -10.11 -21.97
N TYR A 551 -7.93 -11.18 -22.60
CA TYR A 551 -8.70 -11.86 -23.65
C TYR A 551 -8.68 -13.37 -23.47
N VAL A 552 -9.84 -13.97 -23.35
CA VAL A 552 -10.04 -15.43 -23.30
C VAL A 552 -10.24 -15.93 -24.72
N LEU A 553 -9.35 -16.84 -25.16
CA LEU A 553 -9.42 -17.41 -26.50
C LEU A 553 -10.61 -18.39 -26.63
N PRO A 554 -11.24 -18.50 -27.83
CA PRO A 554 -12.31 -19.44 -28.05
C PRO A 554 -11.92 -20.89 -27.71
N GLN A 555 -12.69 -21.55 -26.86
CA GLN A 555 -12.41 -22.92 -26.38
C GLN A 555 -12.33 -23.96 -27.52
N ALA A 556 -12.92 -23.68 -28.68
CA ALA A 556 -12.84 -24.57 -29.85
C ALA A 556 -11.40 -24.85 -30.33
N TRP A 557 -10.43 -24.05 -29.89
CA TRP A 557 -9.03 -24.17 -30.31
C TRP A 557 -8.18 -25.02 -29.38
N PHE A 558 -8.62 -25.20 -28.10
CA PHE A 558 -7.84 -25.87 -27.05
C PHE A 558 -8.68 -26.77 -26.16
N ASN A 559 -8.07 -27.83 -25.60
CA ASN A 559 -8.68 -28.63 -24.54
C ASN A 559 -8.48 -27.94 -23.18
N GLY A 560 -9.21 -26.89 -22.91
CA GLY A 560 -9.05 -26.04 -21.74
C GLY A 560 -9.21 -24.58 -22.13
N ALA A 561 -9.14 -23.66 -21.19
CA ALA A 561 -9.22 -22.24 -21.46
C ALA A 561 -7.83 -21.61 -21.56
N VAL A 562 -7.60 -20.81 -22.59
CA VAL A 562 -6.38 -19.99 -22.75
C VAL A 562 -6.76 -18.53 -22.63
N SER A 563 -6.08 -17.79 -21.76
CA SER A 563 -6.21 -16.33 -21.67
C SER A 563 -4.89 -15.64 -21.95
N LEU A 564 -5.00 -14.47 -22.57
CA LEU A 564 -3.90 -13.57 -22.86
C LEU A 564 -4.10 -12.31 -22.03
N SER A 565 -3.07 -11.89 -21.29
CA SER A 565 -3.09 -10.63 -20.55
C SER A 565 -1.92 -9.74 -20.95
N SER A 566 -2.17 -8.47 -21.04
CA SER A 566 -1.15 -7.43 -21.21
C SER A 566 -1.45 -6.28 -20.28
N ASN A 567 -0.42 -5.77 -19.62
CA ASN A 567 -0.48 -4.57 -18.79
C ASN A 567 0.63 -3.62 -19.21
N ALA A 568 0.31 -2.35 -19.44
CA ALA A 568 1.26 -1.30 -19.73
C ALA A 568 1.10 -0.16 -18.73
N ARG A 569 2.22 0.29 -18.16
CA ARG A 569 2.25 1.40 -17.20
C ARG A 569 3.23 2.47 -17.68
N TYR A 570 2.74 3.69 -17.82
CA TYR A 570 3.54 4.88 -18.07
C TYR A 570 3.61 5.74 -16.81
N THR A 571 4.81 6.19 -16.45
CA THR A 571 5.06 7.18 -15.40
C THR A 571 5.86 8.31 -16.02
N SER A 572 5.36 9.56 -15.90
CA SER A 572 6.11 10.74 -16.36
C SER A 572 7.35 10.99 -15.50
N SER A 573 8.15 11.99 -15.83
CA SER A 573 9.36 12.32 -15.06
C SER A 573 9.06 12.53 -13.57
N VAL A 574 9.96 12.04 -12.72
CA VAL A 574 9.90 12.11 -11.26
C VAL A 574 11.18 12.76 -10.75
N PHE A 575 11.06 13.67 -9.79
CA PHE A 575 12.20 14.20 -9.04
C PHE A 575 12.39 13.45 -7.73
N PHE A 576 13.64 13.29 -7.30
CA PHE A 576 13.98 12.56 -6.07
C PHE A 576 14.30 13.47 -4.89
N ASN A 577 14.44 14.78 -5.13
CA ASN A 577 14.76 15.78 -4.11
C ASN A 577 13.95 17.07 -4.30
N GLU A 578 13.87 17.86 -3.24
CA GLU A 578 13.12 19.10 -3.15
C GLU A 578 13.63 20.22 -4.09
N THR A 579 14.91 20.16 -4.45
CA THR A 579 15.53 21.15 -5.35
C THR A 579 15.36 20.78 -6.83
N ASN A 580 14.71 19.69 -7.16
CA ASN A 580 14.48 19.16 -8.50
C ASN A 580 15.75 18.96 -9.35
N THR A 581 16.88 18.68 -8.71
CA THR A 581 18.20 18.46 -9.37
C THR A 581 18.46 17.00 -9.70
N LEU A 582 17.75 16.07 -9.06
CA LEU A 582 17.86 14.63 -9.29
C LEU A 582 16.53 14.10 -9.81
N SER A 583 16.55 13.39 -10.93
CA SER A 583 15.34 12.94 -11.59
C SER A 583 15.48 11.60 -12.30
N GLN A 584 14.34 10.98 -12.55
CA GLN A 584 14.11 9.93 -13.53
C GLN A 584 13.25 10.52 -14.65
N ALA A 585 13.64 10.34 -15.89
CA ALA A 585 12.82 10.67 -17.07
C ALA A 585 11.57 9.77 -17.13
N GLY A 586 10.56 10.19 -17.88
CA GLY A 586 9.36 9.36 -18.08
C GLY A 586 9.72 8.00 -18.70
N TYR A 587 9.06 6.93 -18.25
CA TYR A 587 9.28 5.57 -18.71
C TYR A 587 7.99 4.77 -18.82
N THR A 588 8.03 3.70 -19.62
CA THR A 588 6.91 2.76 -19.80
C THR A 588 7.37 1.35 -19.52
N LEU A 589 6.63 0.63 -18.68
CA LEU A 589 6.81 -0.80 -18.44
C LEU A 589 5.67 -1.56 -19.08
N VAL A 590 5.96 -2.68 -19.71
CA VAL A 590 4.97 -3.54 -20.38
C VAL A 590 5.14 -4.96 -19.89
N ASP A 591 4.05 -5.56 -19.41
CA ASP A 591 3.99 -6.93 -18.93
C ASP A 591 3.06 -7.74 -19.83
N LEU A 592 3.42 -8.98 -20.13
CA LEU A 592 2.64 -9.91 -20.95
C LEU A 592 2.51 -11.24 -20.23
N ALA A 593 1.36 -11.90 -20.37
CA ALA A 593 1.19 -13.26 -19.89
C ALA A 593 0.23 -14.07 -20.77
N ILE A 594 0.48 -15.39 -20.78
CA ILE A 594 -0.40 -16.40 -21.36
C ILE A 594 -0.71 -17.39 -20.23
N GLN A 595 -1.97 -17.56 -19.90
CA GLN A 595 -2.43 -18.54 -18.92
C GLN A 595 -3.21 -19.63 -19.61
N TYR A 596 -2.92 -20.88 -19.29
CA TYR A 596 -3.61 -22.05 -19.76
C TYR A 596 -4.24 -22.79 -18.57
N GLN A 597 -5.56 -22.76 -18.48
CA GLN A 597 -6.36 -23.54 -17.56
C GLN A 597 -6.58 -24.92 -18.15
N VAL A 598 -5.76 -25.88 -17.72
CA VAL A 598 -5.77 -27.26 -18.24
C VAL A 598 -7.07 -27.98 -17.86
N ASN A 599 -7.49 -27.80 -16.60
CA ASN A 599 -8.73 -28.31 -16.02
C ASN A 599 -9.06 -27.47 -14.76
N PRO A 600 -10.18 -27.68 -14.06
CA PRO A 600 -10.54 -26.88 -12.88
C PRO A 600 -9.49 -26.85 -11.76
N HIS A 601 -8.56 -27.81 -11.74
CA HIS A 601 -7.57 -27.96 -10.67
C HIS A 601 -6.15 -27.55 -11.06
N LEU A 602 -5.84 -27.38 -12.35
CA LEU A 602 -4.49 -27.11 -12.83
C LEU A 602 -4.47 -25.95 -13.80
N SER A 603 -3.69 -24.93 -13.50
CA SER A 603 -3.35 -23.85 -14.42
C SER A 603 -1.83 -23.67 -14.57
N MET A 604 -1.43 -23.16 -15.72
CA MET A 604 -0.05 -22.80 -16.06
C MET A 604 -0.03 -21.40 -16.64
N ARG A 605 0.88 -20.55 -16.17
CA ARG A 605 1.03 -19.17 -16.64
C ARG A 605 2.47 -18.90 -17.06
N LEU A 606 2.68 -18.64 -18.34
CA LEU A 606 3.92 -18.11 -18.88
C LEU A 606 3.83 -16.58 -18.86
N PHE A 607 4.83 -15.90 -18.30
CA PHE A 607 4.80 -14.44 -18.18
C PHE A 607 6.14 -13.79 -18.52
N SER A 608 6.08 -12.53 -18.92
CA SER A 608 7.23 -11.64 -19.01
C SER A 608 6.87 -10.27 -18.46
N ASN A 609 7.50 -9.88 -17.37
CA ASN A 609 7.41 -8.54 -16.79
C ASN A 609 8.50 -7.66 -17.38
N ASN A 610 8.21 -6.36 -17.61
CA ASN A 610 9.11 -5.41 -18.25
C ASN A 610 9.72 -5.99 -19.54
N VAL A 611 8.85 -6.45 -20.45
CA VAL A 611 9.25 -7.17 -21.68
C VAL A 611 10.22 -6.38 -22.57
N THR A 612 10.16 -5.05 -22.50
CA THR A 612 11.03 -4.12 -23.23
C THR A 612 12.41 -3.93 -22.60
N ASP A 613 12.64 -4.53 -21.41
CA ASP A 613 13.87 -4.38 -20.62
C ASP A 613 14.22 -2.91 -20.33
N GLN A 614 13.19 -2.14 -19.98
CA GLN A 614 13.35 -0.71 -19.71
C GLN A 614 14.06 -0.49 -18.38
N ASP A 615 15.22 0.14 -18.43
CA ASP A 615 15.94 0.61 -17.24
C ASP A 615 15.30 1.89 -16.69
N TYR A 616 15.14 1.95 -15.36
CA TYR A 616 14.65 3.13 -14.66
C TYR A 616 15.20 3.19 -13.24
N LYS A 617 15.32 4.42 -12.70
CA LYS A 617 15.77 4.66 -11.34
C LYS A 617 14.57 4.72 -10.40
N THR A 618 14.71 4.13 -9.22
CA THR A 618 13.72 4.22 -8.13
C THR A 618 14.13 5.22 -7.06
N TYR A 619 15.43 5.51 -6.95
CA TYR A 619 16.00 6.50 -6.05
C TYR A 619 17.32 7.02 -6.59
N SER A 620 17.67 8.26 -6.25
CA SER A 620 18.97 8.83 -6.58
C SER A 620 19.40 9.87 -5.55
N TYR A 621 20.70 9.95 -5.29
CA TYR A 621 21.27 10.98 -4.44
C TYR A 621 22.66 11.44 -4.93
N PRO A 622 23.06 12.71 -4.65
CA PRO A 622 24.35 13.21 -5.11
C PRO A 622 25.49 12.69 -4.24
N ILE A 623 26.64 12.44 -4.84
CA ILE A 623 27.89 12.33 -4.11
C ILE A 623 28.36 13.75 -3.78
N PRO A 624 28.66 14.11 -2.53
CA PRO A 624 29.16 15.43 -2.18
C PRO A 624 30.39 15.82 -3.00
N ASN A 625 30.40 17.04 -3.54
CA ASN A 625 31.48 17.58 -4.37
C ASN A 625 31.77 16.79 -5.68
N SER A 626 30.79 16.07 -6.20
CA SER A 626 30.87 15.32 -7.45
C SER A 626 29.67 15.65 -8.36
N SER A 627 29.88 15.55 -9.67
CA SER A 627 28.80 15.55 -10.65
C SER A 627 28.10 14.19 -10.82
N VAL A 628 28.63 13.16 -10.13
CA VAL A 628 28.09 11.80 -10.18
C VAL A 628 27.03 11.62 -9.11
N ALA A 629 25.89 11.04 -9.48
CA ALA A 629 24.87 10.58 -8.56
C ALA A 629 24.93 9.06 -8.44
N LEU A 630 24.64 8.56 -7.22
CA LEU A 630 24.41 7.16 -6.96
C LEU A 630 22.91 6.88 -7.02
N SER A 631 22.52 5.75 -7.61
CA SER A 631 21.11 5.44 -7.86
C SER A 631 20.79 3.99 -7.54
N ASN A 632 19.54 3.75 -7.14
CA ASN A 632 18.93 2.43 -7.22
C ASN A 632 18.14 2.33 -8.52
N TYR A 633 18.04 1.13 -9.03
CA TYR A 633 17.37 0.84 -10.29
C TYR A 633 16.23 -0.14 -10.06
N GLY A 634 15.20 0.00 -10.87
CA GLY A 634 14.10 -0.95 -10.90
C GLY A 634 14.51 -2.30 -11.50
N VAL A 635 13.63 -3.27 -11.37
CA VAL A 635 13.86 -4.64 -11.88
C VAL A 635 13.84 -4.63 -13.40
N GLY A 636 14.83 -5.25 -14.04
CA GLY A 636 14.88 -5.47 -15.48
C GLY A 636 13.85 -6.50 -15.96
N ARG A 637 14.00 -6.99 -17.21
CA ARG A 637 13.10 -7.97 -17.78
C ARG A 637 13.13 -9.28 -17.00
N GLU A 638 11.94 -9.71 -16.59
CA GLU A 638 11.69 -11.01 -15.99
C GLU A 638 10.90 -11.91 -16.94
N VAL A 639 11.29 -13.18 -17.10
CA VAL A 639 10.56 -14.19 -17.88
C VAL A 639 10.43 -15.43 -17.01
N GLY A 640 9.22 -15.93 -16.84
CA GLY A 640 8.97 -17.05 -15.93
C GLY A 640 7.74 -17.88 -16.26
N LEU A 641 7.63 -19.00 -15.55
CA LEU A 641 6.53 -19.94 -15.58
C LEU A 641 5.98 -20.12 -14.17
N ASN A 642 4.67 -20.01 -14.01
CA ASN A 642 3.95 -20.36 -12.79
C ASN A 642 3.05 -21.57 -13.06
N ILE A 643 3.00 -22.51 -12.10
CA ILE A 643 2.09 -23.65 -12.10
C ILE A 643 1.27 -23.57 -10.82
N LYS A 644 -0.05 -23.66 -10.94
CA LYS A 644 -1.00 -23.58 -9.81
C LYS A 644 -1.92 -24.79 -9.79
N LEU A 645 -2.08 -25.34 -8.60
CA LEU A 645 -2.99 -26.45 -8.28
C LEU A 645 -4.03 -25.96 -7.26
N GLU A 646 -5.29 -26.28 -7.49
CA GLU A 646 -6.43 -25.92 -6.63
C GLU A 646 -7.32 -27.14 -6.38
N TRP A 647 -7.81 -27.30 -5.12
CA TRP A 647 -8.67 -28.41 -4.70
C TRP A 647 -9.90 -27.93 -3.92
#